data_e0f6d6091952d337b70ced2b936e8396
#
_entry.id   e0f6d6091952d337b70ced2b936e8396
#
_cell.length_a   1.000
_cell.length_b   1.000
_cell.length_c   1.000
_cell.angle_alpha   90.00
_cell.angle_beta   90.00
_cell.angle_gamma   90.00
#
_symmetry.space_group_name_H-M   'P 1'
#
loop_
_entity.id
_entity.type
_entity.pdbx_description
1 polymer ?
#
loop_
_entity_poly.entity_id
_entity_poly.type
_entity_poly.pdbx_seq_one_letter_code
_entity_poly.pdbx_strand_id
1 'polypeptide(L)'
;MSILQALPRAFRQPAEFKFRTVAFFAIIFCFLIGTAGNLASGTVTPPVIVTISPTSVTMNASKQQAFEATVSNTQRTQVTWAATAGTISGGGMFTSPNVTQNTTVYITATSVADPTKSARATVTVMPPLSVTITPGTATVNSSSTQQFTGVTENSTNPAVTWTATLGTISSKGLFTAPSVYKEAWATVTATSVANPNRAAHANVTIMPPTSSALTIVTPALPITPTGSPFSFAMSATGGFPPYSWTLLSGPLPTGLSLSSSGVLSGTPTQIGTFPLTIKVTDQGTNHSQQSFHFTVSGSAVGQEIPLTFFGLHIDYPNSPWPNISFGAQRFWDSDIQWAQINTAPGVFDWKLADTRINTALANHVDILFDLARTPPWAQCGGTDKACGSGEGDSVCSFNQPGQGGPGQCFPPADLNADGTGTDQYYIDWVTALASRYKGEIKYYEIWNEPTAPIMWQGTTAQLVRMSQDARCVIIGTGCSSLSTYTQKAIDPSALITTPAYVTDTGINVATAMNEFLTAGGGQYVDVISYHGYVQWPQPPENAVTDAAPLQNVLAAANQQGKPLISSEGGFGAKVTITDPDQEAAWIARFEILMQSIGVARSYWYAWDGATTPFWFESTGTQVGGTTYNEMTEWLVEATLSSPCVAAGTVWQCGYTRPGGYKAIAVWDTSQSCNEGNCTTSSFAMPAGYDYSLDLTGVKAKTTGSTVQIGIKPILLENQ
;
A
#
# COMPACT_ATOMS: atom_id res chain seq x y z
N MET A 1 -4.64 -38.52 5.21
CA MET A 1 -3.72 -39.65 5.46
C MET A 1 -2.70 -39.10 6.44
N SER A 2 -2.97 -39.17 7.72
CA SER A 2 -2.60 -40.25 8.67
C SER A 2 -1.07 -40.34 8.75
N ILE A 3 -0.37 -40.22 9.85
CA ILE A 3 -0.53 -40.62 11.25
C ILE A 3 0.70 -40.06 11.96
N LEU A 4 0.61 -39.29 13.02
CA LEU A 4 0.62 -39.69 14.43
C LEU A 4 1.90 -40.32 14.96
N GLN A 5 2.37 -39.70 16.04
CA GLN A 5 2.84 -40.30 17.29
C GLN A 5 4.34 -40.70 17.37
N ALA A 6 5.06 -40.57 18.42
CA ALA A 6 4.78 -40.25 19.83
C ALA A 6 6.14 -40.10 20.56
N LEU A 7 6.17 -39.34 21.61
CA LEU A 7 7.10 -39.47 22.75
C LEU A 7 6.93 -40.83 23.45
N PRO A 8 7.88 -41.36 24.26
CA PRO A 8 8.11 -40.79 25.57
C PRO A 8 9.49 -40.96 26.23
N ARG A 9 9.75 -40.15 27.25
CA ARG A 9 10.21 -40.41 28.61
C ARG A 9 11.31 -41.47 28.81
N ALA A 10 12.29 -41.29 29.53
CA ALA A 10 12.57 -40.75 30.85
C ALA A 10 13.68 -41.59 31.52
N PHE A 11 14.35 -41.02 32.46
CA PHE A 11 14.95 -41.59 33.66
C PHE A 11 16.40 -42.00 33.67
N ARG A 12 17.05 -41.25 34.49
CA ARG A 12 17.89 -41.59 35.68
C ARG A 12 19.39 -41.47 35.53
N GLN A 13 19.90 -40.47 36.23
CA GLN A 13 21.12 -40.62 37.06
C GLN A 13 20.92 -41.79 38.04
N PRO A 14 21.92 -42.27 38.80
CA PRO A 14 23.11 -41.58 39.29
C PRO A 14 24.39 -42.48 39.36
N ALA A 15 25.45 -41.96 39.79
CA ALA A 15 26.19 -42.38 40.97
C ALA A 15 27.67 -42.01 40.90
N GLU A 16 28.03 -41.28 41.90
CA GLU A 16 29.37 -41.10 42.40
C GLU A 16 30.06 -42.44 42.63
N PHE A 17 31.40 -42.49 42.47
CA PHE A 17 32.21 -43.25 43.38
C PHE A 17 33.54 -42.53 43.60
N LYS A 18 33.69 -42.05 44.84
CA LYS A 18 34.94 -41.74 45.53
C LYS A 18 35.67 -43.05 45.78
N PHE A 19 36.97 -43.02 45.85
CA PHE A 19 37.82 -43.57 46.94
C PHE A 19 39.24 -43.31 46.55
N ARG A 20 39.89 -42.42 47.32
CA ARG A 20 40.72 -42.72 48.54
C ARG A 20 41.82 -43.70 48.29
N THR A 21 43.00 -43.14 48.36
CA THR A 21 43.95 -43.20 49.52
C THR A 21 44.56 -44.58 49.75
N VAL A 22 45.76 -44.63 49.91
CA VAL A 22 46.51 -44.91 51.14
C VAL A 22 47.93 -45.48 50.85
N ALA A 23 48.86 -44.79 51.37
CA ALA A 23 50.18 -45.27 51.65
C ALA A 23 50.19 -46.55 52.54
N PHE A 24 51.18 -47.33 52.52
CA PHE A 24 51.82 -47.88 53.76
C PHE A 24 53.02 -48.77 53.43
N PHE A 25 54.15 -48.36 53.97
CA PHE A 25 55.08 -49.10 54.76
C PHE A 25 55.38 -50.59 54.40
N ALA A 26 56.61 -50.87 54.26
CA ALA A 26 57.25 -52.01 55.03
C ALA A 26 58.72 -51.82 55.17
N ILE A 27 59.15 -51.63 56.40
CA ILE A 27 60.47 -51.85 56.97
C ILE A 27 60.64 -53.34 57.09
N ILE A 28 61.82 -53.88 56.67
CA ILE A 28 62.32 -55.12 57.18
C ILE A 28 63.77 -54.93 57.60
N PHE A 29 63.96 -55.03 58.90
CA PHE A 29 65.22 -55.24 59.62
C PHE A 29 65.71 -56.68 59.44
N CYS A 30 66.98 -56.89 59.18
CA CYS A 30 67.60 -58.09 59.50
C CYS A 30 69.02 -57.84 60.05
N PHE A 31 69.18 -58.14 61.32
CA PHE A 31 70.43 -58.22 62.06
C PHE A 31 71.25 -59.47 61.63
N LEU A 32 72.55 -59.34 61.48
CA LEU A 32 73.47 -60.37 61.78
C LEU A 32 74.83 -59.81 62.24
N ILE A 33 75.21 -60.30 63.43
CA ILE A 33 76.45 -60.04 64.21
C ILE A 33 77.59 -60.82 63.63
N GLY A 34 78.74 -60.25 63.59
CA GLY A 34 79.92 -61.06 63.48
C GLY A 34 81.25 -60.34 63.29
N THR A 35 81.95 -60.21 64.38
CA THR A 35 83.42 -60.19 64.61
C THR A 35 84.25 -58.95 64.16
N ALA A 36 84.86 -58.44 65.16
CA ALA A 36 85.89 -57.43 65.21
C ALA A 36 87.15 -57.74 64.41
N GLY A 37 87.56 -56.83 63.63
CA GLY A 37 88.90 -56.76 63.07
C GLY A 37 89.38 -55.33 63.05
N ASN A 38 90.22 -54.97 63.97
CA ASN A 38 90.89 -53.71 64.17
C ASN A 38 91.79 -53.40 62.94
N LEU A 39 91.51 -52.32 62.17
CA LEU A 39 92.50 -51.67 61.32
C LEU A 39 92.23 -50.17 61.23
N ALA A 40 93.18 -49.43 61.61
CA ALA A 40 93.55 -48.05 61.37
C ALA A 40 92.44 -47.03 60.93
N SER A 41 92.19 -46.08 61.81
CA SER A 41 91.47 -44.84 61.57
C SER A 41 92.19 -43.99 60.55
N GLY A 42 91.75 -44.08 59.29
CA GLY A 42 91.88 -43.00 58.32
C GLY A 42 90.55 -42.26 58.30
N THR A 43 90.48 -41.04 58.84
CA THR A 43 89.28 -40.16 58.73
C THR A 43 89.08 -39.83 57.26
N VAL A 44 88.22 -40.61 56.58
CA VAL A 44 87.69 -40.20 55.26
C VAL A 44 86.67 -39.09 55.54
N THR A 45 87.08 -37.87 55.30
CA THR A 45 86.16 -36.76 55.32
C THR A 45 85.12 -37.03 54.21
N PRO A 46 83.78 -37.02 54.54
CA PRO A 46 82.75 -37.23 53.50
C PRO A 46 82.96 -36.23 52.41
N PRO A 47 82.79 -36.62 51.12
CA PRO A 47 82.95 -35.69 50.03
C PRO A 47 81.94 -34.55 50.13
N VAL A 48 82.34 -33.33 49.73
CA VAL A 48 81.43 -32.16 49.63
C VAL A 48 80.31 -32.48 48.64
N ILE A 49 79.09 -32.25 49.06
CA ILE A 49 77.89 -32.44 48.25
C ILE A 49 77.24 -31.09 48.06
N VAL A 50 76.87 -30.76 46.81
CA VAL A 50 76.06 -29.58 46.48
C VAL A 50 74.71 -30.04 46.00
N THR A 51 73.63 -29.44 46.52
CA THR A 51 72.31 -29.63 46.02
C THR A 51 71.76 -28.26 45.62
N ILE A 52 70.80 -28.24 44.66
CA ILE A 52 70.10 -27.00 44.15
C ILE A 52 68.62 -27.25 44.16
N SER A 53 67.83 -26.22 44.54
CA SER A 53 66.41 -26.26 44.55
C SER A 53 65.90 -24.91 44.02
N PRO A 54 64.87 -24.92 43.13
CA PRO A 54 64.29 -26.11 42.46
C PRO A 54 65.27 -26.70 41.43
N THR A 55 65.12 -27.99 41.10
CA THR A 55 65.99 -28.70 40.13
C THR A 55 65.54 -28.47 38.69
N SER A 56 64.24 -28.01 38.48
CA SER A 56 63.74 -27.65 37.19
C SER A 56 62.61 -26.55 37.31
N VAL A 57 62.55 -25.62 36.36
CA VAL A 57 61.61 -24.58 36.32
C VAL A 57 61.21 -24.29 34.83
N THR A 58 59.92 -23.98 34.57
CA THR A 58 59.48 -23.40 33.32
C THR A 58 58.99 -21.98 33.61
N MET A 59 59.52 -20.99 32.89
CA MET A 59 59.18 -19.56 33.08
C MET A 59 59.22 -18.79 31.78
N ASN A 60 58.49 -17.69 31.72
CA ASN A 60 58.58 -16.79 30.55
C ASN A 60 59.88 -15.97 30.59
N ALA A 61 60.24 -15.48 29.40
CA ALA A 61 61.33 -14.53 29.22
C ALA A 61 61.20 -13.30 30.12
N SER A 62 62.37 -12.76 30.55
CA SER A 62 62.49 -11.56 31.39
C SER A 62 61.79 -11.65 32.74
N LYS A 63 61.65 -12.86 33.30
CA LYS A 63 61.13 -13.15 34.65
C LYS A 63 62.24 -13.54 35.58
N GLN A 64 62.00 -13.47 36.89
CA GLN A 64 62.94 -13.82 37.92
C GLN A 64 62.51 -15.11 38.65
N GLN A 65 63.55 -15.94 39.04
CA GLN A 65 63.39 -17.17 39.82
C GLN A 65 64.52 -17.28 40.81
N ALA A 66 64.19 -17.47 42.07
CA ALA A 66 65.17 -17.77 43.11
C ALA A 66 65.59 -19.25 43.06
N PHE A 67 66.85 -19.48 43.14
CA PHE A 67 67.46 -20.78 43.34
C PHE A 67 68.22 -20.77 44.65
N GLU A 68 68.11 -21.82 45.42
CA GLU A 68 68.83 -22.04 46.65
C GLU A 68 69.83 -23.23 46.49
N ALA A 69 70.99 -23.12 47.02
CA ALA A 69 71.98 -24.22 47.03
C ALA A 69 72.38 -24.54 48.44
N THR A 70 72.48 -25.82 48.73
CA THR A 70 72.98 -26.30 50.00
C THR A 70 74.29 -27.10 49.79
N VAL A 71 75.34 -26.77 50.58
CA VAL A 71 76.62 -27.47 50.56
C VAL A 71 76.76 -28.21 51.88
N SER A 72 76.94 -29.49 51.80
CA SER A 72 77.09 -30.41 52.96
C SER A 72 78.51 -30.96 53.06
N ASN A 73 78.89 -31.44 54.25
CA ASN A 73 80.20 -32.05 54.57
C ASN A 73 81.36 -31.04 54.50
N THR A 74 81.11 -29.79 54.74
CA THR A 74 82.09 -28.70 54.86
C THR A 74 81.62 -27.60 55.75
N GLN A 75 82.52 -26.90 56.39
CA GLN A 75 82.17 -25.69 57.17
C GLN A 75 82.00 -24.44 56.26
N ARG A 76 82.53 -24.51 55.04
CA ARG A 76 82.42 -23.42 54.06
C ARG A 76 81.30 -23.73 53.07
N THR A 77 80.04 -23.25 53.39
CA THR A 77 78.80 -23.58 52.69
C THR A 77 78.50 -22.66 51.51
N GLN A 78 79.39 -21.72 51.19
CA GLN A 78 79.17 -20.74 50.10
C GLN A 78 79.30 -21.45 48.74
N VAL A 79 78.46 -20.92 47.78
CA VAL A 79 78.50 -21.33 46.35
C VAL A 79 78.76 -20.15 45.45
N THR A 80 79.37 -20.42 44.29
CA THR A 80 79.31 -19.49 43.14
C THR A 80 78.25 -19.93 42.16
N TRP A 81 77.54 -18.97 41.62
CA TRP A 81 76.46 -19.21 40.68
C TRP A 81 76.92 -18.94 39.26
N ALA A 82 76.42 -19.72 38.31
CA ALA A 82 76.60 -19.50 36.88
C ALA A 82 75.32 -19.88 36.16
N ALA A 83 74.99 -19.15 35.12
CA ALA A 83 73.86 -19.43 34.20
C ALA A 83 74.37 -19.45 32.75
N THR A 84 73.87 -20.38 31.92
CA THR A 84 74.35 -20.53 30.53
C THR A 84 73.74 -19.41 29.64
N ALA A 85 72.65 -18.76 30.07
CA ALA A 85 72.06 -17.57 29.47
C ALA A 85 71.26 -16.82 30.53
N GLY A 86 71.01 -15.49 30.31
CA GLY A 86 70.42 -14.60 31.30
C GLY A 86 71.48 -14.22 32.38
N THR A 87 71.02 -13.83 33.56
CA THR A 87 71.86 -13.39 34.66
C THR A 87 71.45 -14.09 35.97
N ILE A 88 72.46 -14.47 36.82
CA ILE A 88 72.14 -14.93 38.15
C ILE A 88 72.95 -14.14 39.15
N SER A 89 72.34 -13.69 40.24
CA SER A 89 73.01 -12.94 41.28
C SER A 89 73.81 -13.89 42.20
N GLY A 90 74.77 -13.35 43.00
CA GLY A 90 75.49 -14.13 44.02
C GLY A 90 74.60 -14.73 45.11
N GLY A 91 73.34 -14.24 45.25
CA GLY A 91 72.29 -14.74 46.14
C GLY A 91 71.33 -15.77 45.48
N GLY A 92 71.61 -16.22 44.23
CA GLY A 92 70.83 -17.25 43.54
C GLY A 92 69.60 -16.74 42.84
N MET A 93 69.40 -15.43 42.70
CA MET A 93 68.26 -14.86 41.93
C MET A 93 68.62 -14.88 40.44
N PHE A 94 67.93 -15.71 39.68
CA PHE A 94 68.12 -15.83 38.24
C PHE A 94 67.12 -14.92 37.52
N THR A 95 67.57 -14.18 36.54
CA THR A 95 66.72 -13.43 35.60
C THR A 95 66.85 -14.05 34.20
N SER A 96 65.74 -14.54 33.67
CA SER A 96 65.75 -15.26 32.39
C SER A 96 66.00 -14.25 31.21
N PRO A 97 66.73 -14.73 30.19
CA PRO A 97 66.98 -13.94 28.98
C PRO A 97 65.69 -13.69 28.21
N ASN A 98 65.66 -12.66 27.33
CA ASN A 98 64.63 -12.53 26.34
C ASN A 98 64.90 -13.57 25.22
N VAL A 99 63.88 -14.39 24.91
CA VAL A 99 64.00 -15.46 23.93
C VAL A 99 62.83 -15.39 22.95
N THR A 100 63.04 -15.81 21.70
CA THR A 100 62.03 -15.90 20.66
C THR A 100 61.46 -17.28 20.42
N GLN A 101 62.10 -18.28 21.04
CA GLN A 101 61.71 -19.70 21.08
C GLN A 101 62.02 -20.30 22.42
N ASN A 102 61.41 -21.41 22.74
CA ASN A 102 61.74 -22.14 24.00
C ASN A 102 63.20 -22.43 24.08
N THR A 103 63.85 -21.94 25.11
CA THR A 103 65.33 -22.05 25.33
C THR A 103 65.61 -22.69 26.66
N THR A 104 66.48 -23.72 26.67
CA THR A 104 66.92 -24.34 27.88
C THR A 104 68.12 -23.60 28.44
N VAL A 105 68.00 -23.17 29.68
CA VAL A 105 69.06 -22.49 30.43
C VAL A 105 69.46 -23.40 31.62
N TYR A 106 70.74 -23.52 31.87
CA TYR A 106 71.24 -24.30 33.01
C TYR A 106 71.76 -23.32 34.06
N ILE A 107 71.34 -23.53 35.30
CA ILE A 107 71.84 -22.83 36.49
C ILE A 107 72.72 -23.77 37.22
N THR A 108 73.95 -23.38 37.49
CA THR A 108 74.95 -24.19 38.19
C THR A 108 75.36 -23.47 39.47
N ALA A 109 75.26 -24.18 40.59
CA ALA A 109 75.88 -23.81 41.90
C ALA A 109 77.08 -24.60 42.14
N THR A 110 78.27 -24.00 42.27
CA THR A 110 79.58 -24.66 42.50
C THR A 110 80.07 -24.31 43.89
N SER A 111 80.48 -25.31 44.67
CA SER A 111 80.97 -25.10 46.03
C SER A 111 82.28 -24.29 46.04
N VAL A 112 82.32 -23.28 46.91
CA VAL A 112 83.57 -22.52 47.15
C VAL A 112 84.57 -23.37 47.99
N ALA A 113 84.11 -24.37 48.73
CA ALA A 113 84.93 -25.27 49.50
C ALA A 113 85.66 -26.33 48.64
N ASP A 114 84.94 -26.81 47.59
CA ASP A 114 85.48 -27.75 46.60
C ASP A 114 84.92 -27.41 45.22
N PRO A 115 85.63 -26.67 44.40
CA PRO A 115 85.19 -26.23 43.09
C PRO A 115 84.94 -27.38 42.09
N THR A 116 85.28 -28.64 42.42
CA THR A 116 84.95 -29.79 41.59
C THR A 116 83.52 -30.28 41.83
N LYS A 117 82.82 -29.77 42.84
CA LYS A 117 81.48 -30.15 43.24
C LYS A 117 80.52 -29.08 42.89
N SER A 118 79.53 -29.44 42.10
CA SER A 118 78.47 -28.56 41.68
C SER A 118 77.12 -29.27 41.54
N ALA A 119 76.06 -28.55 41.63
CA ALA A 119 74.68 -28.98 41.26
C ALA A 119 74.13 -28.11 40.18
N ARG A 120 73.25 -28.69 39.33
CA ARG A 120 72.69 -27.99 38.20
C ARG A 120 71.21 -28.13 38.20
N ALA A 121 70.48 -26.99 37.96
CA ALA A 121 69.05 -26.90 37.68
C ALA A 121 68.82 -26.60 36.18
N THR A 122 67.72 -27.07 35.67
CA THR A 122 67.26 -26.82 34.30
C THR A 122 66.13 -25.80 34.29
N VAL A 123 66.27 -24.71 33.51
CA VAL A 123 65.21 -23.70 33.30
C VAL A 123 64.81 -23.73 31.86
N THR A 124 63.51 -23.98 31.59
CA THR A 124 62.90 -23.79 30.27
C THR A 124 62.39 -22.41 30.21
N VAL A 125 63.00 -21.54 29.43
CA VAL A 125 62.57 -20.15 29.19
C VAL A 125 61.72 -20.13 27.95
N MET A 126 60.42 -19.70 28.09
CA MET A 126 59.50 -19.56 27.01
C MET A 126 59.48 -18.08 26.51
N PRO A 127 59.17 -17.79 25.22
CA PRO A 127 58.95 -16.47 24.72
C PRO A 127 57.92 -15.72 25.55
N PRO A 128 57.82 -14.38 25.41
CA PRO A 128 56.76 -13.60 26.07
C PRO A 128 55.37 -14.15 25.71
N LEU A 129 54.49 -14.17 26.70
CA LEU A 129 53.11 -14.60 26.54
C LEU A 129 52.40 -13.72 25.49
N SER A 130 51.79 -14.34 24.51
CA SER A 130 50.95 -13.71 23.48
C SER A 130 49.57 -14.36 23.44
N VAL A 131 48.59 -13.59 22.92
CA VAL A 131 47.23 -14.10 22.67
C VAL A 131 47.00 -14.03 21.18
N THR A 132 46.41 -15.06 20.62
CA THR A 132 45.94 -15.10 19.23
C THR A 132 44.42 -15.31 19.18
N ILE A 133 43.80 -14.79 18.16
CA ILE A 133 42.40 -14.99 17.86
C ILE A 133 42.20 -15.32 16.37
N THR A 134 41.43 -16.34 16.10
CA THR A 134 41.14 -16.78 14.73
C THR A 134 39.65 -17.04 14.56
N PRO A 135 39.01 -16.50 13.49
CA PRO A 135 39.57 -15.57 12.51
C PRO A 135 39.82 -14.18 13.13
N GLY A 136 40.77 -13.42 12.58
CA GLY A 136 41.04 -12.02 12.99
C GLY A 136 39.97 -11.03 12.47
N THR A 137 39.23 -11.42 11.44
CA THR A 137 38.08 -10.67 10.89
C THR A 137 36.97 -11.64 10.48
N ALA A 138 35.75 -11.25 10.61
CA ALA A 138 34.60 -12.04 10.15
C ALA A 138 33.48 -11.12 9.61
N THR A 139 32.71 -11.59 8.62
CA THR A 139 31.48 -11.00 8.20
C THR A 139 30.36 -11.99 8.48
N VAL A 140 29.35 -11.55 9.21
CA VAL A 140 28.21 -12.39 9.62
C VAL A 140 26.90 -11.70 9.33
N ASN A 141 25.87 -12.45 9.03
CA ASN A 141 24.54 -11.88 8.87
C ASN A 141 23.92 -11.57 10.25
N SER A 142 22.99 -10.63 10.25
CA SER A 142 22.14 -10.34 11.41
C SER A 142 21.59 -11.62 12.04
N SER A 143 21.67 -11.73 13.37
CA SER A 143 21.22 -12.89 14.15
C SER A 143 21.94 -14.22 13.87
N SER A 144 22.99 -14.22 13.07
CA SER A 144 23.81 -15.41 12.79
C SER A 144 24.95 -15.56 13.79
N THR A 145 25.65 -16.70 13.76
CA THR A 145 26.74 -17.03 14.66
C THR A 145 28.06 -17.16 13.93
N GLN A 146 29.15 -16.86 14.64
CA GLN A 146 30.52 -17.08 14.19
C GLN A 146 31.35 -17.67 15.31
N GLN A 147 32.04 -18.78 15.04
CA GLN A 147 32.97 -19.36 15.98
C GLN A 147 34.34 -18.65 15.91
N PHE A 148 34.86 -18.22 17.06
CA PHE A 148 36.20 -17.72 17.25
C PHE A 148 36.98 -18.73 18.12
N THR A 149 38.26 -18.87 17.83
CA THR A 149 39.20 -19.63 18.64
C THR A 149 40.28 -18.68 19.17
N GLY A 150 40.45 -18.65 20.46
CA GLY A 150 41.49 -17.86 21.12
C GLY A 150 42.44 -18.75 21.90
N VAL A 151 43.72 -18.50 21.80
CA VAL A 151 44.75 -19.25 22.49
C VAL A 151 45.77 -18.32 23.13
N THR A 152 46.15 -18.60 24.38
CA THR A 152 47.29 -17.97 25.00
C THR A 152 48.53 -18.83 24.72
N GLU A 153 49.41 -18.30 23.91
CA GLU A 153 50.67 -18.94 23.57
C GLU A 153 51.75 -18.65 24.63
N ASN A 154 52.75 -19.51 24.73
CA ASN A 154 53.87 -19.40 25.67
C ASN A 154 53.41 -19.30 27.14
N SER A 155 52.36 -20.06 27.47
CA SER A 155 51.74 -20.09 28.79
C SER A 155 51.45 -21.56 29.20
N THR A 156 51.56 -21.86 30.46
CA THR A 156 51.11 -23.13 31.03
C THR A 156 49.57 -23.20 31.14
N ASN A 157 48.90 -22.05 31.03
CA ASN A 157 47.46 -21.96 30.96
C ASN A 157 47.04 -21.27 29.63
N PRO A 158 46.64 -22.02 28.60
CA PRO A 158 46.29 -21.50 27.30
C PRO A 158 44.89 -20.89 27.25
N ALA A 159 44.10 -20.92 28.32
CA ALA A 159 42.73 -20.47 28.37
C ALA A 159 42.58 -18.94 28.16
N VAL A 160 41.46 -18.55 27.50
CA VAL A 160 41.07 -17.18 27.33
C VAL A 160 39.67 -16.94 27.87
N THR A 161 39.39 -15.71 28.26
CA THR A 161 38.04 -15.18 28.48
C THR A 161 37.61 -14.34 27.28
N TRP A 162 36.30 -14.25 27.04
CA TRP A 162 35.71 -13.61 25.86
C TRP A 162 34.87 -12.43 26.22
N THR A 163 34.96 -11.38 25.41
CA THR A 163 34.01 -10.24 25.43
C THR A 163 33.72 -9.80 24.00
N ALA A 164 32.54 -9.16 23.79
CA ALA A 164 32.16 -8.56 22.54
C ALA A 164 31.55 -7.18 22.81
N THR A 165 31.83 -6.21 21.94
CA THR A 165 31.28 -4.81 22.06
C THR A 165 29.84 -4.70 21.61
N LEU A 166 29.39 -5.61 20.73
CA LEU A 166 28.01 -5.71 20.24
C LEU A 166 27.69 -7.19 20.01
N GLY A 167 26.46 -7.61 20.29
CA GLY A 167 26.09 -9.02 20.31
C GLY A 167 26.53 -9.74 21.57
N THR A 168 26.58 -11.06 21.53
CA THR A 168 27.01 -11.89 22.67
C THR A 168 28.06 -12.89 22.23
N ILE A 169 28.94 -13.27 23.16
CA ILE A 169 29.93 -14.35 22.93
C ILE A 169 29.93 -15.31 24.09
N SER A 170 29.90 -16.60 23.79
CA SER A 170 29.93 -17.65 24.79
C SER A 170 31.35 -17.86 25.35
N SER A 171 31.47 -18.54 26.50
CA SER A 171 32.75 -18.94 27.06
C SER A 171 33.55 -19.86 26.14
N LYS A 172 32.93 -20.45 25.12
CA LYS A 172 33.58 -21.29 24.10
C LYS A 172 33.97 -20.52 22.84
N GLY A 173 33.77 -19.18 22.80
CA GLY A 173 34.12 -18.34 21.67
C GLY A 173 33.06 -18.32 20.53
N LEU A 174 31.86 -18.83 20.78
CA LEU A 174 30.75 -18.68 19.80
C LEU A 174 30.13 -17.30 19.95
N PHE A 175 30.38 -16.45 18.98
CA PHE A 175 29.76 -15.13 18.84
C PHE A 175 28.38 -15.27 18.20
N THR A 176 27.39 -14.54 18.73
CA THR A 176 26.03 -14.39 18.14
C THR A 176 25.81 -12.93 17.86
N ALA A 177 25.60 -12.61 16.58
CA ALA A 177 25.30 -11.26 16.13
C ALA A 177 23.90 -10.84 16.61
N PRO A 178 23.70 -9.58 17.02
CA PRO A 178 22.37 -9.06 17.30
C PRO A 178 21.54 -8.90 16.00
N SER A 179 20.24 -8.69 16.15
CA SER A 179 19.40 -8.25 15.04
C SER A 179 19.76 -6.82 14.67
N VAL A 180 20.13 -6.58 13.41
CA VAL A 180 20.46 -5.25 12.87
C VAL A 180 19.75 -5.07 11.53
N TYR A 181 19.35 -3.81 11.24
CA TYR A 181 18.70 -3.42 10.00
C TYR A 181 19.61 -2.56 9.10
N LYS A 182 20.80 -2.25 9.55
CA LYS A 182 21.90 -1.62 8.81
C LYS A 182 23.22 -2.25 9.23
N GLU A 183 24.24 -2.08 8.41
CA GLU A 183 25.59 -2.58 8.72
C GLU A 183 26.06 -2.08 10.09
N ALA A 184 26.57 -2.98 10.89
CA ALA A 184 27.09 -2.70 12.22
C ALA A 184 28.43 -3.43 12.44
N TRP A 185 29.19 -2.97 13.42
CA TRP A 185 30.50 -3.51 13.73
C TRP A 185 30.60 -3.93 15.19
N ALA A 186 31.23 -5.05 15.40
CA ALA A 186 31.56 -5.53 16.72
C ALA A 186 33.06 -5.84 16.81
N THR A 187 33.64 -5.69 18.00
CA THR A 187 34.98 -6.20 18.31
C THR A 187 34.84 -7.34 19.29
N VAL A 188 35.33 -8.52 18.90
CA VAL A 188 35.46 -9.70 19.76
C VAL A 188 36.84 -9.70 20.35
N THR A 189 36.95 -9.88 21.67
CA THR A 189 38.21 -9.83 22.40
C THR A 189 38.42 -11.15 23.15
N ALA A 190 39.57 -11.76 22.92
CA ALA A 190 40.08 -12.89 23.68
C ALA A 190 41.16 -12.40 24.66
N THR A 191 40.91 -12.50 25.96
CA THR A 191 41.84 -12.07 27.00
C THR A 191 42.44 -13.27 27.70
N SER A 192 43.77 -13.32 27.85
CA SER A 192 44.48 -14.43 28.54
C SER A 192 44.06 -14.55 30.01
N VAL A 193 43.70 -15.76 30.43
CA VAL A 193 43.45 -16.07 31.82
C VAL A 193 44.77 -16.02 32.65
N ALA A 194 45.91 -16.40 32.00
CA ALA A 194 47.22 -16.36 32.66
C ALA A 194 47.74 -14.91 32.85
N ASN A 195 47.39 -13.99 31.97
CA ASN A 195 47.76 -12.56 32.09
C ASN A 195 46.66 -11.67 31.49
N PRO A 196 45.79 -11.09 32.33
CA PRO A 196 44.68 -10.24 31.87
C PRO A 196 45.11 -8.97 31.11
N ASN A 197 46.39 -8.59 31.15
CA ASN A 197 46.91 -7.46 30.38
C ASN A 197 47.25 -7.83 28.92
N ARG A 198 47.03 -9.10 28.52
CA ARG A 198 47.27 -9.60 27.19
C ARG A 198 45.94 -10.04 26.56
N ALA A 199 45.63 -9.43 25.43
CA ALA A 199 44.42 -9.74 24.66
C ALA A 199 44.71 -9.70 23.18
N ALA A 200 43.85 -10.33 22.40
CA ALA A 200 43.75 -10.22 20.95
C ALA A 200 42.33 -9.83 20.55
N HIS A 201 42.20 -9.13 19.42
CA HIS A 201 40.94 -8.62 18.95
C HIS A 201 40.64 -9.16 17.56
N ALA A 202 39.36 -9.38 17.29
CA ALA A 202 38.83 -9.66 15.95
C ALA A 202 37.73 -8.67 15.62
N ASN A 203 37.72 -8.16 14.38
CA ASN A 203 36.69 -7.26 13.89
C ASN A 203 35.62 -8.08 13.22
N VAL A 204 34.36 -7.81 13.57
CA VAL A 204 33.19 -8.45 13.01
C VAL A 204 32.33 -7.39 12.32
N THR A 205 32.08 -7.59 11.03
CA THR A 205 31.07 -6.82 10.27
C THR A 205 29.75 -7.59 10.29
N ILE A 206 28.70 -6.97 10.77
CA ILE A 206 27.37 -7.55 10.86
C ILE A 206 26.51 -6.97 9.75
N MET A 207 26.11 -7.80 8.80
CA MET A 207 25.32 -7.41 7.64
C MET A 207 23.84 -7.52 7.96
N PRO A 208 23.03 -6.50 7.62
CA PRO A 208 21.57 -6.62 7.72
C PRO A 208 21.05 -7.66 6.73
N PRO A 209 19.83 -8.19 6.94
CA PRO A 209 19.16 -8.99 5.91
C PRO A 209 18.93 -8.15 4.67
N THR A 210 18.90 -8.77 3.50
CA THR A 210 18.54 -8.09 2.25
C THR A 210 17.05 -7.77 2.28
N SER A 211 16.68 -6.53 1.95
CA SER A 211 15.28 -6.14 1.77
C SER A 211 15.13 -5.38 0.45
N SER A 212 13.94 -5.42 -0.15
CA SER A 212 13.57 -4.52 -1.24
C SER A 212 13.44 -3.09 -0.72
N ALA A 213 13.48 -2.11 -1.62
CA ALA A 213 13.24 -0.71 -1.25
C ALA A 213 11.87 -0.55 -0.59
N LEU A 214 11.82 0.22 0.49
CA LEU A 214 10.57 0.57 1.15
C LEU A 214 9.75 1.48 0.22
N THR A 215 8.51 1.09 -0.07
CA THR A 215 7.62 1.83 -0.97
C THR A 215 6.20 1.84 -0.42
N ILE A 216 5.54 3.00 -0.47
CA ILE A 216 4.11 3.12 -0.22
C ILE A 216 3.39 2.54 -1.44
N VAL A 217 2.47 1.59 -1.21
CA VAL A 217 1.68 0.96 -2.29
C VAL A 217 0.22 1.37 -2.27
N THR A 218 -0.19 2.22 -1.35
CA THR A 218 -1.49 2.88 -1.39
C THR A 218 -1.57 3.77 -2.63
N PRO A 219 -2.44 3.51 -3.63
CA PRO A 219 -2.46 4.27 -4.87
C PRO A 219 -3.14 5.64 -4.68
N ALA A 220 -4.23 5.68 -3.94
CA ALA A 220 -5.01 6.88 -3.64
C ALA A 220 -5.73 6.72 -2.29
N LEU A 221 -6.14 7.84 -1.72
CA LEU A 221 -7.03 7.84 -0.56
C LEU A 221 -8.49 7.89 -1.04
N PRO A 222 -9.38 7.06 -0.47
CA PRO A 222 -10.79 7.09 -0.84
C PRO A 222 -11.43 8.42 -0.42
N ILE A 223 -12.42 8.85 -1.20
CA ILE A 223 -13.24 10.01 -0.85
C ILE A 223 -14.16 9.63 0.31
N THR A 224 -14.36 10.55 1.21
CA THR A 224 -15.29 10.36 2.31
C THR A 224 -16.26 11.54 2.41
N PRO A 225 -17.56 11.30 2.64
CA PRO A 225 -18.48 12.38 2.90
C PRO A 225 -18.26 12.97 4.29
N THR A 226 -18.53 14.28 4.41
CA THR A 226 -18.50 14.97 5.70
C THR A 226 -19.54 14.38 6.65
N GLY A 227 -19.21 14.29 7.93
CA GLY A 227 -20.10 13.74 8.96
C GLY A 227 -20.14 12.21 9.04
N SER A 228 -19.48 11.48 8.11
CA SER A 228 -19.45 10.02 8.12
C SER A 228 -18.18 9.51 8.81
N PRO A 229 -18.29 8.45 9.64
CA PRO A 229 -17.10 7.77 10.17
C PRO A 229 -16.25 7.20 9.04
N PHE A 230 -14.95 7.49 9.11
CA PHE A 230 -13.96 7.07 8.12
C PHE A 230 -12.84 6.28 8.79
N SER A 231 -12.39 5.20 8.16
CA SER A 231 -11.21 4.44 8.56
C SER A 231 -10.57 3.79 7.36
N PHE A 232 -9.31 4.14 7.11
CA PHE A 232 -8.55 3.61 5.97
C PHE A 232 -7.13 3.27 6.41
N ALA A 233 -6.70 2.03 6.15
CA ALA A 233 -5.36 1.57 6.45
C ALA A 233 -4.45 1.75 5.22
N MET A 234 -3.38 2.52 5.38
CA MET A 234 -2.33 2.67 4.37
C MET A 234 -1.46 1.44 4.32
N SER A 235 -0.90 1.14 3.16
CA SER A 235 -0.06 -0.02 2.93
C SER A 235 1.29 0.36 2.33
N ALA A 236 2.32 -0.40 2.72
CA ALA A 236 3.67 -0.29 2.19
C ALA A 236 4.28 -1.68 2.02
N THR A 237 5.28 -1.78 1.13
CA THR A 237 6.05 -3.00 0.90
C THR A 237 7.55 -2.71 0.97
N GLY A 238 8.35 -3.76 1.15
CA GLY A 238 9.80 -3.62 1.24
C GLY A 238 10.28 -3.17 2.61
N GLY A 239 11.56 -2.82 2.73
CA GLY A 239 12.14 -2.43 4.01
C GLY A 239 12.06 -3.51 5.09
N PHE A 240 12.07 -3.07 6.35
CA PHE A 240 12.05 -3.93 7.55
C PHE A 240 10.86 -3.60 8.44
N PRO A 241 9.74 -4.34 8.36
CA PRO A 241 8.58 -4.09 9.23
C PRO A 241 8.91 -4.36 10.71
N PRO A 242 8.11 -3.81 11.65
CA PRO A 242 6.92 -3.00 11.45
C PRO A 242 7.21 -1.59 10.94
N TYR A 243 6.20 -0.99 10.28
CA TYR A 243 6.32 0.35 9.75
C TYR A 243 5.74 1.38 10.72
N SER A 244 6.31 2.59 10.67
CA SER A 244 5.78 3.76 11.36
C SER A 244 5.40 4.84 10.35
N TRP A 245 4.19 5.38 10.47
CA TRP A 245 3.62 6.34 9.55
C TRP A 245 3.51 7.71 10.19
N THR A 246 3.80 8.75 9.42
CA THR A 246 3.69 10.15 9.87
C THR A 246 3.21 11.05 8.76
N LEU A 247 2.41 12.04 9.11
CA LEU A 247 2.08 13.15 8.21
C LEU A 247 3.28 14.10 8.17
N LEU A 248 3.84 14.31 6.97
CA LEU A 248 4.98 15.21 6.76
C LEU A 248 4.53 16.64 6.50
N SER A 249 3.50 16.82 5.69
CA SER A 249 2.96 18.13 5.35
C SER A 249 1.49 18.04 4.94
N GLY A 250 0.82 19.18 4.94
CA GLY A 250 -0.61 19.34 4.67
C GLY A 250 -1.45 19.20 5.93
N PRO A 251 -2.56 19.95 6.06
CA PRO A 251 -3.50 19.79 7.15
C PRO A 251 -4.38 18.57 6.87
N LEU A 252 -4.59 17.71 7.88
CA LEU A 252 -5.70 16.77 7.83
C LEU A 252 -7.03 17.52 7.96
N PRO A 253 -8.11 17.04 7.30
CA PRO A 253 -9.44 17.56 7.57
C PRO A 253 -9.78 17.53 9.05
N THR A 254 -10.45 18.56 9.55
CA THR A 254 -10.93 18.59 10.93
C THR A 254 -11.76 17.34 11.22
N GLY A 255 -11.44 16.64 12.31
CA GLY A 255 -12.10 15.40 12.73
C GLY A 255 -11.38 14.13 12.29
N LEU A 256 -10.27 14.20 11.51
CA LEU A 256 -9.44 13.06 11.17
C LEU A 256 -8.08 13.07 11.84
N SER A 257 -7.51 11.88 12.02
CA SER A 257 -6.15 11.67 12.52
C SER A 257 -5.48 10.52 11.80
N LEU A 258 -4.15 10.59 11.66
CA LEU A 258 -3.31 9.50 11.17
C LEU A 258 -2.59 8.84 12.34
N SER A 259 -2.83 7.54 12.54
CA SER A 259 -2.12 6.77 13.56
C SER A 259 -0.69 6.42 13.12
N SER A 260 0.18 6.13 14.08
CA SER A 260 1.54 5.64 13.78
C SER A 260 1.54 4.26 13.10
N SER A 261 0.46 3.50 13.19
CA SER A 261 0.28 2.24 12.46
C SER A 261 -0.22 2.42 11.03
N GLY A 262 -0.46 3.67 10.56
CA GLY A 262 -0.87 3.96 9.18
C GLY A 262 -2.37 3.96 8.97
N VAL A 263 -3.18 4.03 10.01
CA VAL A 263 -4.63 4.15 9.87
C VAL A 263 -5.02 5.62 9.92
N LEU A 264 -5.61 6.10 8.81
CA LEU A 264 -6.26 7.41 8.73
C LEU A 264 -7.72 7.23 9.13
N SER A 265 -8.17 7.84 10.24
CA SER A 265 -9.50 7.60 10.78
C SER A 265 -10.09 8.79 11.53
N GLY A 266 -11.42 8.78 11.70
CA GLY A 266 -12.20 9.78 12.40
C GLY A 266 -13.50 10.10 11.68
N THR A 267 -14.10 11.25 11.96
CA THR A 267 -15.29 11.76 11.26
C THR A 267 -14.97 13.16 10.76
N PRO A 268 -14.76 13.35 9.44
CA PRO A 268 -14.38 14.65 8.90
C PRO A 268 -15.58 15.61 8.98
N THR A 269 -15.31 16.85 9.37
CA THR A 269 -16.34 17.91 9.47
C THR A 269 -16.08 19.08 8.51
N GLN A 270 -15.01 19.01 7.73
CA GLN A 270 -14.61 20.06 6.79
C GLN A 270 -14.57 19.50 5.37
N ILE A 271 -15.40 20.08 4.49
CA ILE A 271 -15.44 19.76 3.06
C ILE A 271 -14.23 20.38 2.36
N GLY A 272 -13.67 19.70 1.38
CA GLY A 272 -12.57 20.19 0.56
C GLY A 272 -11.58 19.09 0.16
N THR A 273 -10.58 19.47 -0.63
CA THR A 273 -9.45 18.61 -0.98
C THR A 273 -8.23 19.06 -0.22
N PHE A 274 -7.63 18.12 0.49
CA PHE A 274 -6.50 18.33 1.40
C PHE A 274 -5.26 17.67 0.80
N PRO A 275 -4.28 18.46 0.33
CA PRO A 275 -3.01 17.91 -0.12
C PRO A 275 -2.22 17.43 1.09
N LEU A 276 -1.90 16.15 1.13
CA LEU A 276 -1.19 15.50 2.23
C LEU A 276 0.10 14.88 1.70
N THR A 277 1.20 15.01 2.43
CA THR A 277 2.39 14.18 2.19
C THR A 277 2.58 13.27 3.39
N ILE A 278 2.54 11.98 3.15
CA ILE A 278 2.64 10.96 4.19
C ILE A 278 3.95 10.19 4.01
N LYS A 279 4.63 9.97 5.12
CA LYS A 279 5.89 9.25 5.19
C LYS A 279 5.70 7.94 5.94
N VAL A 280 6.26 6.86 5.41
CA VAL A 280 6.45 5.59 6.09
C VAL A 280 7.93 5.42 6.43
N THR A 281 8.22 4.89 7.60
CA THR A 281 9.58 4.58 8.06
C THR A 281 9.60 3.15 8.60
N ASP A 282 10.62 2.38 8.23
CA ASP A 282 10.82 1.01 8.72
C ASP A 282 11.73 0.96 9.98
N GLN A 283 11.96 -0.22 10.53
CA GLN A 283 12.87 -0.42 11.67
C GLN A 283 14.33 -0.09 11.33
N GLY A 284 14.74 -0.18 10.07
CA GLY A 284 16.05 0.18 9.58
C GLY A 284 16.27 1.69 9.42
N THR A 285 15.25 2.50 9.71
CA THR A 285 15.21 3.95 9.47
C THR A 285 15.16 4.35 7.99
N ASN A 286 14.96 3.36 7.07
CA ASN A 286 14.63 3.69 5.70
C ASN A 286 13.24 4.31 5.64
N HIS A 287 13.04 5.22 4.71
CA HIS A 287 11.75 5.90 4.58
C HIS A 287 11.35 6.04 3.11
N SER A 288 10.04 6.08 2.89
CA SER A 288 9.40 6.45 1.64
C SER A 288 8.34 7.48 1.94
N GLN A 289 8.05 8.34 0.96
CA GLN A 289 6.99 9.33 1.11
C GLN A 289 6.17 9.41 -0.18
N GLN A 290 4.91 9.75 -0.03
CA GLN A 290 3.98 9.93 -1.15
C GLN A 290 3.02 11.07 -0.85
N SER A 291 2.73 11.86 -1.89
CA SER A 291 1.72 12.91 -1.81
C SER A 291 0.37 12.36 -2.24
N PHE A 292 -0.67 12.76 -1.52
CA PHE A 292 -2.06 12.39 -1.74
C PHE A 292 -2.92 13.63 -1.77
N HIS A 293 -4.01 13.58 -2.52
CA HIS A 293 -5.12 14.50 -2.38
C HIS A 293 -6.26 13.75 -1.69
N PHE A 294 -6.56 14.13 -0.47
CA PHE A 294 -7.66 13.55 0.29
C PHE A 294 -8.90 14.43 0.17
N THR A 295 -9.99 13.90 -0.38
CA THR A 295 -11.20 14.66 -0.60
C THR A 295 -12.28 14.27 0.40
N VAL A 296 -12.80 15.27 1.09
CA VAL A 296 -14.04 15.20 1.84
C VAL A 296 -15.14 15.85 0.99
N SER A 297 -16.05 15.04 0.46
CA SER A 297 -17.17 15.50 -0.35
C SER A 297 -18.28 16.09 0.52
N GLY A 298 -19.17 16.86 -0.11
CA GLY A 298 -20.49 17.12 0.47
C GLY A 298 -21.19 15.78 0.72
N SER A 299 -21.96 15.69 1.78
CA SER A 299 -22.60 14.44 2.19
C SER A 299 -23.76 14.08 1.27
N ALA A 300 -23.66 12.97 0.56
CA ALA A 300 -24.83 12.23 0.10
C ALA A 300 -25.57 11.56 1.30
N VAL A 301 -24.88 11.42 2.42
CA VAL A 301 -25.47 10.96 3.68
C VAL A 301 -26.50 11.97 4.18
N GLY A 302 -27.69 11.48 4.45
CA GLY A 302 -28.81 12.30 4.89
C GLY A 302 -29.68 12.90 3.77
N GLN A 303 -29.35 12.66 2.49
CA GLN A 303 -30.20 13.01 1.36
C GLN A 303 -31.11 11.84 1.00
N GLU A 304 -32.40 12.10 0.84
CA GLU A 304 -33.34 11.14 0.30
C GLU A 304 -33.03 10.90 -1.19
N ILE A 305 -33.07 9.68 -1.62
CA ILE A 305 -32.78 9.28 -3.00
C ILE A 305 -34.07 9.38 -3.81
N PRO A 306 -34.15 10.35 -4.71
CA PRO A 306 -35.37 10.52 -5.54
C PRO A 306 -35.38 9.51 -6.69
N LEU A 307 -36.53 9.22 -7.24
CA LEU A 307 -36.66 8.40 -8.45
C LEU A 307 -35.82 8.96 -9.62
N THR A 308 -35.62 10.27 -9.65
CA THR A 308 -34.79 10.95 -10.66
C THR A 308 -33.29 10.67 -10.55
N PHE A 309 -32.83 9.95 -9.50
CA PHE A 309 -31.49 9.39 -9.49
C PHE A 309 -31.31 8.37 -10.61
N PHE A 310 -32.35 7.59 -10.89
CA PHE A 310 -32.38 6.56 -11.92
C PHE A 310 -32.75 7.16 -13.27
N GLY A 311 -31.79 7.26 -14.18
CA GLY A 311 -31.93 7.78 -15.52
C GLY A 311 -31.70 6.72 -16.59
N LEU A 312 -32.31 6.92 -17.78
CA LEU A 312 -32.15 6.03 -18.93
C LEU A 312 -31.89 6.82 -20.22
N HIS A 313 -31.25 6.14 -21.17
CA HIS A 313 -31.29 6.46 -22.59
C HIS A 313 -32.34 5.58 -23.27
N ILE A 314 -33.13 6.16 -24.18
CA ILE A 314 -34.02 5.42 -25.07
C ILE A 314 -33.70 5.91 -26.48
N ASP A 315 -32.95 5.10 -27.22
CA ASP A 315 -32.29 5.52 -28.46
C ASP A 315 -33.19 5.38 -29.66
N TYR A 316 -33.90 4.26 -29.83
CA TYR A 316 -34.66 3.98 -31.01
C TYR A 316 -36.07 4.60 -30.96
N PRO A 317 -36.52 5.26 -32.06
CA PRO A 317 -37.82 5.92 -32.08
C PRO A 317 -39.03 4.99 -31.97
N ASN A 318 -38.84 3.71 -32.29
CA ASN A 318 -39.90 2.71 -32.28
C ASN A 318 -39.87 1.76 -31.06
N SER A 319 -38.92 1.98 -30.15
CA SER A 319 -38.89 1.20 -28.92
C SER A 319 -40.09 1.46 -28.04
N PRO A 320 -40.65 0.43 -27.40
CA PRO A 320 -41.74 0.67 -26.44
C PRO A 320 -41.17 1.46 -25.24
N TRP A 321 -42.08 2.25 -24.62
CA TRP A 321 -41.73 2.90 -23.37
C TRP A 321 -41.29 1.85 -22.34
N PRO A 322 -40.18 2.07 -21.58
CA PRO A 322 -39.71 1.15 -20.59
C PRO A 322 -40.79 0.73 -19.59
N ASN A 323 -40.91 -0.56 -19.34
CA ASN A 323 -41.82 -1.14 -18.33
C ASN A 323 -41.09 -1.31 -16.95
N ILE A 324 -40.08 -0.50 -16.70
CA ILE A 324 -39.33 -0.43 -15.45
C ILE A 324 -39.42 1.00 -14.90
N SER A 325 -39.15 1.16 -13.60
CA SER A 325 -39.19 2.45 -12.92
C SER A 325 -37.93 3.26 -13.19
N PHE A 326 -38.07 4.51 -13.61
CA PHE A 326 -36.99 5.49 -13.72
C PHE A 326 -37.62 6.92 -13.73
N GLY A 327 -36.81 7.92 -13.34
CA GLY A 327 -37.30 9.28 -13.18
C GLY A 327 -36.61 10.33 -14.04
N ALA A 328 -35.62 9.93 -14.85
CA ALA A 328 -34.88 10.85 -15.72
C ALA A 328 -34.57 10.21 -17.08
N GLN A 329 -34.61 10.99 -18.16
CA GLN A 329 -34.21 10.57 -19.50
C GLN A 329 -33.21 11.55 -20.08
N ARG A 330 -32.14 11.05 -20.68
CA ARG A 330 -31.20 11.83 -21.48
C ARG A 330 -31.50 11.63 -22.96
N PHE A 331 -31.58 12.74 -23.68
CA PHE A 331 -31.70 12.75 -25.13
C PHE A 331 -30.35 13.08 -25.76
N TRP A 332 -29.68 12.04 -26.24
CA TRP A 332 -28.45 12.11 -27.00
C TRP A 332 -28.61 11.31 -28.32
N ASP A 333 -28.63 10.00 -28.32
CA ASP A 333 -28.74 9.12 -29.49
C ASP A 333 -30.19 8.91 -29.95
N SER A 334 -31.01 9.91 -29.78
CA SER A 334 -32.48 9.82 -29.94
C SER A 334 -33.01 10.41 -31.25
N ASP A 335 -32.14 10.66 -32.23
CA ASP A 335 -32.47 11.31 -33.51
C ASP A 335 -33.12 12.69 -33.38
N ILE A 336 -32.84 13.42 -32.28
CA ILE A 336 -33.36 14.78 -32.02
C ILE A 336 -32.25 15.76 -31.60
N GLN A 337 -30.99 15.50 -32.03
CA GLN A 337 -29.90 16.45 -31.84
C GLN A 337 -30.06 17.70 -32.71
N TRP A 338 -29.21 18.70 -32.50
CA TRP A 338 -29.25 19.97 -33.25
C TRP A 338 -29.28 19.74 -34.76
N ALA A 339 -28.41 18.89 -35.30
CA ALA A 339 -28.35 18.64 -36.75
C ALA A 339 -29.59 17.99 -37.35
N GLN A 340 -30.35 17.20 -36.59
CA GLN A 340 -31.58 16.56 -37.03
C GLN A 340 -32.77 17.51 -36.97
N ILE A 341 -32.81 18.37 -35.98
CA ILE A 341 -33.91 19.32 -35.79
C ILE A 341 -33.72 20.53 -36.69
N ASN A 342 -32.53 21.16 -36.70
CA ASN A 342 -32.27 22.40 -37.42
C ASN A 342 -31.63 22.11 -38.78
N THR A 343 -32.46 21.75 -39.75
CA THR A 343 -32.05 21.21 -41.07
C THR A 343 -31.50 22.26 -42.05
N ALA A 344 -31.83 23.56 -41.83
CA ALA A 344 -31.28 24.69 -42.57
C ALA A 344 -31.38 25.97 -41.68
N PRO A 345 -30.71 27.09 -42.03
CA PRO A 345 -30.81 28.33 -41.27
C PRO A 345 -32.28 28.76 -41.02
N GLY A 346 -32.67 28.79 -39.74
CA GLY A 346 -34.01 29.14 -39.32
C GLY A 346 -35.11 28.10 -39.64
N VAL A 347 -34.75 26.92 -40.12
CA VAL A 347 -35.69 25.83 -40.44
C VAL A 347 -35.54 24.71 -39.44
N PHE A 348 -36.62 24.41 -38.73
CA PHE A 348 -36.62 23.39 -37.66
C PHE A 348 -37.69 22.32 -37.92
N ASP A 349 -37.33 21.05 -37.87
CA ASP A 349 -38.25 19.91 -37.83
C ASP A 349 -38.39 19.38 -36.39
N TRP A 350 -39.46 19.77 -35.75
CA TRP A 350 -39.76 19.44 -34.35
C TRP A 350 -40.56 18.15 -34.19
N LYS A 351 -40.98 17.50 -35.26
CA LYS A 351 -42.00 16.43 -35.19
C LYS A 351 -41.54 15.26 -34.30
N LEU A 352 -40.35 14.79 -34.46
CA LEU A 352 -39.82 13.68 -33.64
C LEU A 352 -39.50 14.15 -32.21
N ALA A 353 -38.91 15.34 -32.07
CA ALA A 353 -38.61 15.94 -30.78
C ALA A 353 -39.88 16.13 -29.94
N ASP A 354 -40.93 16.69 -30.53
CA ASP A 354 -42.25 16.84 -29.87
C ASP A 354 -42.78 15.48 -29.38
N THR A 355 -42.69 14.45 -30.20
CA THR A 355 -43.16 13.11 -29.82
C THR A 355 -42.40 12.55 -28.63
N ARG A 356 -41.08 12.61 -28.67
CA ARG A 356 -40.19 12.03 -27.62
C ARG A 356 -40.30 12.80 -26.30
N ILE A 357 -40.23 14.14 -26.38
CA ILE A 357 -40.30 15.01 -25.20
C ILE A 357 -41.68 14.89 -24.54
N ASN A 358 -42.78 14.94 -25.32
CA ASN A 358 -44.11 14.75 -24.78
C ASN A 358 -44.35 13.37 -24.18
N THR A 359 -43.70 12.33 -24.72
CA THR A 359 -43.77 10.99 -24.14
C THR A 359 -43.10 10.95 -22.78
N ALA A 360 -41.89 11.54 -22.64
CA ALA A 360 -41.20 11.64 -21.37
C ALA A 360 -42.00 12.42 -20.33
N LEU A 361 -42.53 13.55 -20.71
CA LEU A 361 -43.36 14.41 -19.85
C LEU A 361 -44.67 13.71 -19.41
N ALA A 362 -45.33 13.00 -20.31
CA ALA A 362 -46.54 12.24 -20.00
C ALA A 362 -46.29 11.11 -18.98
N ASN A 363 -45.04 10.63 -18.87
CA ASN A 363 -44.58 9.64 -17.91
C ASN A 363 -43.88 10.27 -16.69
N HIS A 364 -43.94 11.59 -16.51
CA HIS A 364 -43.38 12.35 -15.38
C HIS A 364 -41.86 12.18 -15.23
N VAL A 365 -41.14 12.07 -16.34
CA VAL A 365 -39.69 11.87 -16.38
C VAL A 365 -38.99 13.20 -16.62
N ASP A 366 -37.99 13.54 -15.79
CA ASP A 366 -37.14 14.73 -15.98
C ASP A 366 -36.27 14.58 -17.23
N ILE A 367 -36.12 15.65 -17.98
CA ILE A 367 -35.38 15.65 -19.25
C ILE A 367 -34.03 16.33 -19.09
N LEU A 368 -32.98 15.62 -19.52
CA LEU A 368 -31.66 16.14 -19.84
C LEU A 368 -31.51 16.13 -21.37
N PHE A 369 -31.29 17.28 -21.98
CA PHE A 369 -31.18 17.45 -23.43
C PHE A 369 -29.74 17.87 -23.79
N ASP A 370 -29.08 17.10 -24.66
CA ASP A 370 -27.74 17.41 -25.17
C ASP A 370 -27.82 18.36 -26.36
N LEU A 371 -27.07 19.48 -26.31
CA LEU A 371 -27.13 20.58 -27.30
C LEU A 371 -26.19 20.33 -28.50
N ALA A 372 -25.51 19.19 -28.54
CA ALA A 372 -24.44 18.87 -29.50
C ALA A 372 -24.93 18.57 -30.91
N ARG A 373 -23.94 18.30 -31.78
CA ARG A 373 -24.03 17.93 -33.18
C ARG A 373 -24.37 19.08 -34.09
N THR A 374 -23.39 19.97 -34.32
CA THR A 374 -23.52 21.12 -35.26
C THR A 374 -24.00 20.66 -36.65
N PRO A 375 -25.08 21.21 -37.20
CA PRO A 375 -25.53 20.83 -38.53
C PRO A 375 -24.51 21.24 -39.61
N PRO A 376 -24.38 20.50 -40.70
CA PRO A 376 -23.39 20.76 -41.76
C PRO A 376 -23.46 22.20 -42.32
N TRP A 377 -24.65 22.79 -42.43
CA TRP A 377 -24.81 24.15 -42.91
C TRP A 377 -24.23 25.21 -41.96
N ALA A 378 -24.27 24.97 -40.63
CA ALA A 378 -23.74 25.90 -39.63
C ALA A 378 -22.21 25.85 -39.56
N GLN A 379 -21.59 24.76 -39.92
CA GLN A 379 -20.12 24.64 -40.02
C GLN A 379 -19.57 25.37 -41.25
N CYS A 380 -20.37 25.53 -42.29
CA CYS A 380 -19.96 26.09 -43.56
C CYS A 380 -20.27 27.58 -43.74
N GLY A 381 -20.59 28.31 -42.69
CA GLY A 381 -20.93 29.69 -42.77
C GLY A 381 -22.30 29.96 -43.45
N GLY A 382 -23.27 29.05 -43.29
CA GLY A 382 -24.64 29.18 -43.78
C GLY A 382 -24.82 28.90 -45.29
N THR A 383 -23.85 28.29 -45.94
CA THR A 383 -24.00 27.80 -47.31
C THR A 383 -24.43 26.35 -47.32
N ASP A 384 -25.35 25.93 -48.21
CA ASP A 384 -25.84 24.54 -48.37
C ASP A 384 -24.76 23.54 -48.87
N LYS A 385 -23.53 23.96 -48.95
CA LYS A 385 -22.44 23.08 -49.32
C LYS A 385 -22.01 22.28 -48.09
N ALA A 386 -22.17 20.96 -48.15
CA ALA A 386 -21.54 20.06 -47.24
C ALA A 386 -20.05 20.45 -47.09
N CYS A 387 -19.63 20.87 -45.89
CA CYS A 387 -18.24 21.11 -45.61
C CYS A 387 -17.50 19.76 -45.69
N GLY A 388 -16.64 19.69 -46.72
CA GLY A 388 -15.76 18.55 -46.82
C GLY A 388 -16.28 17.36 -47.63
N SER A 389 -16.28 17.51 -48.93
CA SER A 389 -16.07 16.39 -49.83
C SER A 389 -14.57 15.97 -49.85
N GLY A 390 -13.87 16.08 -48.71
CA GLY A 390 -12.47 15.73 -48.59
C GLY A 390 -12.00 15.80 -47.13
N GLU A 391 -11.34 14.80 -46.68
CA GLU A 391 -10.60 14.58 -45.41
C GLU A 391 -11.35 14.73 -44.08
N GLY A 392 -12.34 15.60 -43.91
CA GLY A 392 -13.10 15.77 -42.67
C GLY A 392 -14.24 14.77 -42.45
N ASP A 393 -14.75 14.16 -43.51
CA ASP A 393 -15.92 13.28 -43.45
C ASP A 393 -15.65 11.95 -42.74
N SER A 394 -14.40 11.48 -42.73
CA SER A 394 -14.03 10.22 -42.07
C SER A 394 -13.84 10.36 -40.55
N VAL A 395 -13.63 11.58 -40.05
CA VAL A 395 -13.31 11.81 -38.63
C VAL A 395 -14.57 11.86 -37.76
N CYS A 396 -15.68 12.42 -38.29
CA CYS A 396 -16.94 12.57 -37.54
C CYS A 396 -17.95 11.45 -37.83
N SER A 397 -17.63 10.46 -38.67
CA SER A 397 -18.61 9.45 -39.10
C SER A 397 -18.70 8.30 -38.10
N PHE A 398 -19.82 8.21 -37.39
CA PHE A 398 -20.28 6.94 -36.85
C PHE A 398 -21.04 6.18 -37.98
N ASN A 399 -20.63 4.94 -38.24
CA ASN A 399 -21.33 4.05 -39.18
C ASN A 399 -22.61 3.42 -38.56
N GLN A 400 -23.28 4.12 -37.65
CA GLN A 400 -24.48 3.62 -36.98
C GLN A 400 -25.70 4.51 -37.37
N PRO A 401 -26.85 3.92 -37.68
CA PRO A 401 -28.06 4.66 -37.86
C PRO A 401 -28.42 5.51 -36.63
N GLY A 402 -28.73 6.79 -36.79
CA GLY A 402 -29.06 7.69 -35.68
C GLY A 402 -27.90 8.43 -35.04
N GLN A 403 -26.66 8.08 -35.30
CA GLN A 403 -25.46 8.62 -34.60
C GLN A 403 -24.73 9.72 -35.41
N GLY A 404 -25.41 10.52 -36.13
CA GLY A 404 -24.85 11.70 -36.79
C GLY A 404 -24.26 11.43 -38.17
N GLY A 405 -24.36 12.44 -39.04
CA GLY A 405 -23.78 12.46 -40.38
C GLY A 405 -22.37 13.06 -40.39
N PRO A 406 -21.73 13.04 -41.56
CA PRO A 406 -20.43 13.65 -41.78
C PRO A 406 -20.35 15.10 -41.28
N GLY A 407 -19.27 15.46 -40.62
CA GLY A 407 -19.00 16.85 -40.22
C GLY A 407 -19.61 17.32 -38.93
N GLN A 408 -20.51 16.60 -38.28
CA GLN A 408 -21.27 17.07 -37.11
C GLN A 408 -20.48 17.22 -35.81
N CYS A 409 -19.18 16.90 -35.81
CA CYS A 409 -18.28 17.05 -34.66
C CYS A 409 -17.49 18.37 -34.64
N PHE A 410 -17.67 19.25 -35.63
CA PHE A 410 -17.01 20.53 -35.66
C PHE A 410 -17.80 21.61 -34.93
N PRO A 411 -17.13 22.64 -34.35
CA PRO A 411 -17.83 23.82 -33.84
C PRO A 411 -18.54 24.63 -34.95
N PRO A 412 -19.48 25.54 -34.60
CA PRO A 412 -20.04 26.48 -35.55
C PRO A 412 -18.97 27.34 -36.23
N ALA A 413 -19.12 27.61 -37.53
CA ALA A 413 -18.17 28.36 -38.34
C ALA A 413 -17.98 29.82 -37.91
N ASP A 414 -18.96 30.40 -37.21
CA ASP A 414 -18.90 31.74 -36.68
C ASP A 414 -18.37 31.84 -35.24
N LEU A 415 -17.85 30.72 -34.71
CA LEU A 415 -17.17 30.60 -33.42
C LEU A 415 -15.69 30.26 -33.65
N ASN A 416 -14.78 31.21 -33.41
CA ASN A 416 -13.35 31.05 -33.58
C ASN A 416 -12.72 30.11 -32.54
N ALA A 417 -11.59 29.53 -32.86
CA ALA A 417 -10.87 28.59 -31.99
C ALA A 417 -10.48 29.14 -30.61
N ASP A 418 -10.33 30.45 -30.47
CA ASP A 418 -10.04 31.16 -29.23
C ASP A 418 -11.30 31.52 -28.42
N GLY A 419 -12.49 31.09 -28.87
CA GLY A 419 -13.79 31.38 -28.26
C GLY A 419 -14.35 32.76 -28.62
N THR A 420 -13.70 33.50 -29.50
CA THR A 420 -14.24 34.74 -30.05
C THR A 420 -15.17 34.46 -31.25
N GLY A 421 -15.90 35.47 -31.73
CA GLY A 421 -16.84 35.28 -32.81
C GLY A 421 -18.27 35.57 -32.33
N THR A 422 -19.24 35.43 -33.25
CA THR A 422 -20.65 35.72 -32.96
C THR A 422 -21.36 34.59 -32.27
N ASP A 423 -21.01 33.33 -32.57
CA ASP A 423 -21.69 32.11 -32.16
C ASP A 423 -23.20 32.13 -32.40
N GLN A 424 -23.60 32.92 -33.42
CA GLN A 424 -25.01 33.19 -33.67
C GLN A 424 -25.79 31.93 -34.07
N TYR A 425 -25.15 31.00 -34.79
CA TYR A 425 -25.82 29.77 -35.20
C TYR A 425 -26.18 28.90 -33.99
N TYR A 426 -25.29 28.79 -32.99
CA TYR A 426 -25.56 28.07 -31.75
C TYR A 426 -26.61 28.81 -30.89
N ILE A 427 -26.50 30.12 -30.80
CA ILE A 427 -27.43 30.95 -30.06
C ILE A 427 -28.85 30.81 -30.62
N ASP A 428 -29.03 30.86 -31.96
CA ASP A 428 -30.34 30.70 -32.63
C ASP A 428 -30.93 29.31 -32.34
N TRP A 429 -30.09 28.25 -32.37
CA TRP A 429 -30.49 26.92 -32.00
C TRP A 429 -30.98 26.83 -30.55
N VAL A 430 -30.14 27.25 -29.58
CA VAL A 430 -30.48 27.21 -28.15
C VAL A 430 -31.73 28.07 -27.88
N THR A 431 -31.87 29.23 -28.54
CA THR A 431 -33.05 30.09 -28.42
C THR A 431 -34.33 29.39 -28.90
N ALA A 432 -34.27 28.72 -30.04
CA ALA A 432 -35.39 28.01 -30.61
C ALA A 432 -35.84 26.83 -29.73
N LEU A 433 -34.85 25.99 -29.29
CA LEU A 433 -35.10 24.84 -28.44
C LEU A 433 -35.69 25.26 -27.07
N ALA A 434 -35.02 26.19 -26.38
CA ALA A 434 -35.45 26.63 -25.05
C ALA A 434 -36.79 27.35 -25.08
N SER A 435 -37.07 28.09 -26.15
CA SER A 435 -38.38 28.78 -26.31
C SER A 435 -39.50 27.77 -26.53
N ARG A 436 -39.22 26.70 -27.31
CA ARG A 436 -40.24 25.68 -27.61
C ARG A 436 -40.59 24.84 -26.38
N TYR A 437 -39.60 24.40 -25.61
CA TYR A 437 -39.76 23.47 -24.48
C TYR A 437 -39.54 24.16 -23.13
N LYS A 438 -39.92 25.44 -23.04
CA LYS A 438 -39.78 26.23 -21.81
C LYS A 438 -40.52 25.60 -20.64
N GLY A 439 -39.74 25.32 -19.57
CA GLY A 439 -40.23 24.66 -18.35
C GLY A 439 -40.36 23.13 -18.45
N GLU A 440 -40.06 22.56 -19.60
CA GLU A 440 -40.16 21.12 -19.89
C GLU A 440 -38.81 20.42 -19.84
N ILE A 441 -37.74 21.05 -20.34
CA ILE A 441 -36.38 20.55 -20.28
C ILE A 441 -35.73 21.02 -18.96
N LYS A 442 -35.38 20.09 -18.11
CA LYS A 442 -34.77 20.38 -16.80
C LYS A 442 -33.30 20.73 -16.89
N TYR A 443 -32.55 20.00 -17.73
CA TYR A 443 -31.12 20.14 -17.90
C TYR A 443 -30.74 20.28 -19.35
N TYR A 444 -29.84 21.23 -19.64
CA TYR A 444 -29.22 21.39 -20.95
C TYR A 444 -27.74 21.02 -20.85
N GLU A 445 -27.30 19.99 -21.55
CA GLU A 445 -25.93 19.54 -21.61
C GLU A 445 -25.23 20.17 -22.81
N ILE A 446 -24.03 20.71 -22.57
CA ILE A 446 -23.39 21.57 -23.60
C ILE A 446 -22.88 20.76 -24.77
N TRP A 447 -22.29 19.59 -24.52
CA TRP A 447 -21.74 18.74 -25.57
C TRP A 447 -21.46 17.32 -25.07
N ASN A 448 -21.55 16.34 -25.98
CA ASN A 448 -21.25 14.94 -25.71
C ASN A 448 -19.80 14.59 -26.00
N GLU A 449 -19.10 13.99 -25.06
CA GLU A 449 -17.75 13.36 -25.16
C GLU A 449 -16.70 14.19 -25.92
N PRO A 450 -16.44 15.43 -25.58
CA PRO A 450 -15.51 16.26 -26.35
C PRO A 450 -14.04 15.82 -26.19
N THR A 451 -13.74 14.80 -25.41
CA THR A 451 -12.45 14.11 -25.38
C THR A 451 -12.23 13.15 -26.54
N ALA A 452 -13.30 12.69 -27.17
CA ALA A 452 -13.24 11.80 -28.32
C ALA A 452 -13.18 12.62 -29.62
N PRO A 453 -12.14 12.47 -30.47
CA PRO A 453 -12.02 13.26 -31.70
C PRO A 453 -13.18 13.10 -32.69
N ILE A 454 -13.87 11.96 -32.65
CA ILE A 454 -15.08 11.72 -33.44
C ILE A 454 -16.32 12.47 -32.94
N MET A 455 -16.27 12.98 -31.71
CA MET A 455 -17.33 13.75 -31.07
C MET A 455 -17.08 15.25 -31.11
N TRP A 456 -15.81 15.68 -31.07
CA TRP A 456 -15.46 17.08 -31.03
C TRP A 456 -14.11 17.37 -31.69
N GLN A 457 -14.09 18.33 -32.61
CA GLN A 457 -12.93 18.82 -33.34
C GLN A 457 -12.61 20.30 -33.02
N GLY A 458 -13.24 20.86 -32.01
CA GLY A 458 -13.01 22.23 -31.54
C GLY A 458 -12.06 22.30 -30.35
N THR A 459 -12.01 23.47 -29.72
CA THR A 459 -11.16 23.78 -28.57
C THR A 459 -11.97 23.86 -27.28
N THR A 460 -11.29 23.79 -26.13
CA THR A 460 -11.89 24.06 -24.81
C THR A 460 -12.45 25.48 -24.72
N ALA A 461 -11.79 26.48 -25.35
CA ALA A 461 -12.28 27.86 -25.35
C ALA A 461 -13.62 28.00 -26.04
N GLN A 462 -13.87 27.25 -27.12
CA GLN A 462 -15.15 27.18 -27.80
C GLN A 462 -16.25 26.57 -26.92
N LEU A 463 -15.96 25.47 -26.21
CA LEU A 463 -16.91 24.86 -25.27
C LEU A 463 -17.26 25.78 -24.10
N VAL A 464 -16.31 26.55 -23.58
CA VAL A 464 -16.53 27.55 -22.54
C VAL A 464 -17.46 28.66 -23.09
N ARG A 465 -17.22 29.12 -24.33
CA ARG A 465 -18.05 30.15 -24.96
C ARG A 465 -19.48 29.64 -25.21
N MET A 466 -19.66 28.44 -25.73
CA MET A 466 -20.97 27.82 -25.90
C MET A 466 -21.74 27.68 -24.58
N SER A 467 -21.01 27.30 -23.48
CA SER A 467 -21.62 27.28 -22.14
C SER A 467 -22.09 28.64 -21.67
N GLN A 468 -21.30 29.69 -21.95
CA GLN A 468 -21.66 31.07 -21.63
C GLN A 468 -22.88 31.51 -22.40
N ASP A 469 -22.96 31.23 -23.71
CA ASP A 469 -24.06 31.63 -24.57
C ASP A 469 -25.35 30.88 -24.22
N ALA A 470 -25.28 29.57 -24.01
CA ALA A 470 -26.43 28.80 -23.51
C ALA A 470 -26.94 29.35 -22.19
N ARG A 471 -26.06 29.66 -21.24
CA ARG A 471 -26.44 30.25 -19.97
C ARG A 471 -27.10 31.62 -20.12
N CYS A 472 -26.56 32.48 -21.00
CA CYS A 472 -27.13 33.78 -21.26
C CYS A 472 -28.54 33.70 -21.84
N VAL A 473 -28.71 32.84 -22.84
CA VAL A 473 -30.01 32.65 -23.53
C VAL A 473 -31.03 32.02 -22.59
N ILE A 474 -30.69 30.94 -21.97
CA ILE A 474 -31.65 30.12 -21.18
C ILE A 474 -31.88 30.76 -19.81
N ILE A 475 -30.84 31.01 -19.03
CA ILE A 475 -30.94 31.45 -17.64
C ILE A 475 -30.98 32.98 -17.51
N GLY A 476 -30.36 33.70 -18.44
CA GLY A 476 -30.27 35.18 -18.42
C GLY A 476 -29.12 35.73 -17.61
N THR A 477 -28.13 34.89 -17.22
CA THR A 477 -26.94 35.29 -16.47
C THR A 477 -25.67 34.92 -17.23
N GLY A 478 -24.51 35.49 -16.86
CA GLY A 478 -23.24 35.22 -17.54
C GLY A 478 -23.14 35.86 -18.92
N CYS A 479 -24.07 36.73 -19.31
CA CYS A 479 -24.04 37.43 -20.59
C CYS A 479 -22.79 38.30 -20.71
N SER A 480 -21.99 38.11 -21.77
CA SER A 480 -20.85 38.97 -22.06
C SER A 480 -21.26 40.32 -22.62
N SER A 481 -20.31 41.27 -22.69
CA SER A 481 -20.51 42.57 -23.37
C SER A 481 -20.79 42.44 -24.88
N LEU A 482 -20.52 41.24 -25.45
CA LEU A 482 -20.83 40.92 -26.85
C LEU A 482 -22.31 40.53 -27.10
N SER A 483 -23.09 40.38 -26.04
CA SER A 483 -24.45 39.89 -26.19
C SER A 483 -25.39 40.94 -26.70
N THR A 484 -25.57 40.97 -27.98
CA THR A 484 -26.70 41.67 -28.66
C THR A 484 -28.00 40.87 -28.58
N TYR A 485 -28.01 39.80 -27.75
CA TYR A 485 -29.16 38.90 -27.63
C TYR A 485 -30.43 39.67 -27.19
N THR A 486 -31.43 39.60 -28.01
CA THR A 486 -32.74 40.21 -27.72
C THR A 486 -33.57 39.30 -26.81
N GLN A 487 -33.30 37.98 -26.81
CA GLN A 487 -34.02 37.00 -26.01
C GLN A 487 -33.07 36.39 -24.97
N LYS A 488 -33.26 36.72 -23.70
CA LYS A 488 -32.53 36.27 -22.55
C LYS A 488 -33.49 35.77 -21.49
N ALA A 489 -33.01 34.88 -20.60
CA ALA A 489 -33.81 34.33 -19.53
C ALA A 489 -35.07 33.63 -20.03
N ILE A 490 -34.94 32.83 -21.08
CA ILE A 490 -36.07 32.11 -21.66
C ILE A 490 -36.67 31.15 -20.64
N ASP A 491 -35.79 30.38 -19.96
CA ASP A 491 -36.17 29.44 -18.92
C ASP A 491 -35.22 29.54 -17.71
N PRO A 492 -35.42 30.51 -16.81
CA PRO A 492 -34.54 30.67 -15.64
C PRO A 492 -34.60 29.52 -14.64
N SER A 493 -35.55 28.58 -14.78
CA SER A 493 -35.69 27.43 -13.92
C SER A 493 -34.85 26.20 -14.35
N ALA A 494 -34.39 26.22 -15.59
CA ALA A 494 -33.53 25.14 -16.13
C ALA A 494 -32.08 25.22 -15.57
N LEU A 495 -31.34 24.16 -15.74
CA LEU A 495 -29.95 24.03 -15.29
C LEU A 495 -29.04 23.71 -16.47
N ILE A 496 -27.86 24.32 -16.48
CA ILE A 496 -26.83 24.06 -17.48
C ILE A 496 -25.81 23.09 -16.91
N THR A 497 -25.46 22.02 -17.65
CA THR A 497 -24.40 21.12 -17.27
C THR A 497 -23.09 21.44 -17.99
N THR A 498 -21.97 20.93 -17.48
CA THR A 498 -20.71 20.88 -18.25
C THR A 498 -20.90 20.05 -19.51
N PRO A 499 -19.98 20.16 -20.51
CA PRO A 499 -19.84 19.07 -21.47
C PRO A 499 -19.66 17.75 -20.74
N ALA A 500 -20.22 16.67 -21.28
CA ALA A 500 -20.09 15.33 -20.71
C ALA A 500 -18.78 14.68 -21.15
N TYR A 501 -17.76 14.74 -20.30
CA TYR A 501 -16.47 14.14 -20.59
C TYR A 501 -16.47 12.65 -20.30
N VAL A 502 -15.77 11.88 -21.16
CA VAL A 502 -15.52 10.43 -20.99
C VAL A 502 -14.01 10.16 -20.90
N THR A 503 -13.63 9.09 -20.24
CA THR A 503 -12.25 8.59 -20.31
C THR A 503 -12.08 7.83 -21.62
N ASP A 504 -11.44 8.43 -22.61
CA ASP A 504 -11.16 7.83 -23.91
C ASP A 504 -9.75 8.18 -24.40
N THR A 505 -9.17 7.32 -25.21
CA THR A 505 -7.91 7.50 -26.00
C THR A 505 -6.75 8.20 -25.25
N GLY A 506 -6.63 7.97 -23.93
CA GLY A 506 -5.50 8.48 -23.11
C GLY A 506 -5.75 9.84 -22.45
N ILE A 507 -6.90 10.48 -22.66
CA ILE A 507 -7.35 11.65 -21.92
C ILE A 507 -8.37 11.17 -20.90
N ASN A 508 -8.10 11.37 -19.61
CA ASN A 508 -9.07 11.02 -18.59
C ASN A 508 -10.04 12.20 -18.30
N VAL A 509 -11.21 11.87 -17.81
CA VAL A 509 -12.27 12.84 -17.43
C VAL A 509 -11.72 13.98 -16.57
N ALA A 510 -10.88 13.66 -15.58
CA ALA A 510 -10.36 14.66 -14.65
C ALA A 510 -9.46 15.70 -15.35
N THR A 511 -8.65 15.28 -16.32
CA THR A 511 -7.78 16.18 -17.09
C THR A 511 -8.61 17.13 -17.94
N ALA A 512 -9.57 16.61 -18.71
CA ALA A 512 -10.43 17.42 -19.57
C ALA A 512 -11.31 18.38 -18.76
N MET A 513 -11.87 17.90 -17.66
CA MET A 513 -12.64 18.75 -16.74
C MET A 513 -11.79 19.88 -16.14
N ASN A 514 -10.53 19.56 -15.75
CA ASN A 514 -9.63 20.58 -15.23
C ASN A 514 -9.29 21.66 -16.26
N GLU A 515 -9.10 21.28 -17.53
CA GLU A 515 -8.88 22.23 -18.62
C GLU A 515 -10.09 23.15 -18.80
N PHE A 516 -11.31 22.60 -18.82
CA PHE A 516 -12.55 23.37 -18.94
C PHE A 516 -12.75 24.34 -17.76
N LEU A 517 -12.52 23.87 -16.54
CA LEU A 517 -12.66 24.70 -15.33
C LEU A 517 -11.58 25.79 -15.25
N THR A 518 -10.34 25.48 -15.63
CA THR A 518 -9.23 26.43 -15.69
C THR A 518 -9.47 27.52 -16.74
N ALA A 519 -10.10 27.17 -17.86
CA ALA A 519 -10.52 28.12 -18.88
C ALA A 519 -11.74 28.97 -18.47
N GLY A 520 -12.27 28.78 -17.24
CA GLY A 520 -13.35 29.57 -16.68
C GLY A 520 -14.76 29.02 -16.94
N GLY A 521 -14.90 27.83 -17.52
CA GLY A 521 -16.20 27.23 -17.84
C GLY A 521 -17.11 27.00 -16.63
N GLY A 522 -16.51 26.75 -15.46
CA GLY A 522 -17.23 26.46 -14.22
C GLY A 522 -18.23 27.54 -13.77
N GLN A 523 -18.01 28.81 -14.17
CA GLN A 523 -18.95 29.90 -13.82
C GLN A 523 -20.24 29.89 -14.65
N TYR A 524 -20.28 29.16 -15.76
CA TYR A 524 -21.41 29.13 -16.70
C TYR A 524 -22.28 27.89 -16.57
N VAL A 525 -21.97 26.99 -15.65
CA VAL A 525 -22.68 25.72 -15.45
C VAL A 525 -23.20 25.60 -14.01
N ASP A 526 -24.29 24.88 -13.83
CA ASP A 526 -24.94 24.62 -12.53
C ASP A 526 -24.64 23.17 -12.04
N VAL A 527 -24.37 22.28 -12.97
CA VAL A 527 -24.22 20.82 -12.74
C VAL A 527 -22.97 20.33 -13.45
N ILE A 528 -22.30 19.40 -12.84
CA ILE A 528 -21.13 18.71 -13.43
C ILE A 528 -21.61 17.40 -14.05
N SER A 529 -21.35 17.24 -15.35
CA SER A 529 -21.68 16.04 -16.10
C SER A 529 -20.43 15.28 -16.51
N TYR A 530 -20.48 13.95 -16.45
CA TYR A 530 -19.43 13.06 -16.94
C TYR A 530 -20.03 11.71 -17.33
N HIS A 531 -19.26 10.89 -18.09
CA HIS A 531 -19.63 9.51 -18.38
C HIS A 531 -18.92 8.57 -17.44
N GLY A 532 -19.71 7.91 -16.59
CA GLY A 532 -19.24 7.06 -15.49
C GLY A 532 -19.08 5.60 -15.86
N TYR A 533 -18.55 5.28 -17.04
CA TYR A 533 -18.33 3.92 -17.46
C TYR A 533 -17.21 3.24 -16.66
N VAL A 534 -17.45 1.99 -16.24
CA VAL A 534 -16.41 1.08 -15.73
C VAL A 534 -16.11 0.06 -16.81
N GLN A 535 -14.83 -0.05 -17.18
CA GLN A 535 -14.40 -0.90 -18.28
C GLN A 535 -14.46 -2.39 -17.89
N TRP A 536 -15.32 -3.17 -18.57
CA TRP A 536 -15.32 -4.62 -18.41
C TRP A 536 -13.96 -5.23 -18.81
N PRO A 537 -13.37 -6.22 -18.08
CA PRO A 537 -13.95 -6.98 -16.94
C PRO A 537 -13.69 -6.38 -15.55
N GLN A 538 -13.37 -5.11 -15.43
CA GLN A 538 -13.18 -4.48 -14.12
C GLN A 538 -14.49 -4.52 -13.30
N PRO A 539 -14.38 -4.70 -11.98
CA PRO A 539 -15.56 -4.76 -11.13
C PRO A 539 -16.19 -3.37 -10.96
N PRO A 540 -17.52 -3.28 -10.66
CA PRO A 540 -18.22 -2.01 -10.45
C PRO A 540 -17.61 -1.13 -9.37
N GLU A 541 -16.89 -1.70 -8.42
CA GLU A 541 -16.16 -1.00 -7.35
C GLU A 541 -15.14 0.00 -7.89
N ASN A 542 -14.69 -0.19 -9.13
CA ASN A 542 -13.82 0.79 -9.80
C ASN A 542 -14.52 2.13 -10.04
N ALA A 543 -15.86 2.19 -10.10
CA ALA A 543 -16.57 3.46 -10.21
C ALA A 543 -16.16 4.44 -9.09
N VAL A 544 -15.89 3.93 -7.88
CA VAL A 544 -15.43 4.73 -6.74
C VAL A 544 -14.04 5.31 -6.98
N THR A 545 -13.11 4.49 -7.48
CA THR A 545 -11.73 4.91 -7.74
C THR A 545 -11.61 5.77 -8.98
N ASP A 546 -12.42 5.51 -10.01
CA ASP A 546 -12.39 6.22 -11.29
C ASP A 546 -13.02 7.63 -11.17
N ALA A 547 -14.01 7.81 -10.30
CA ALA A 547 -14.59 9.13 -10.00
C ALA A 547 -13.69 10.00 -9.10
N ALA A 548 -12.79 9.40 -8.32
CA ALA A 548 -11.97 10.12 -7.34
C ALA A 548 -11.11 11.25 -7.96
N PRO A 549 -10.40 11.06 -9.08
CA PRO A 549 -9.63 12.12 -9.73
C PRO A 549 -10.50 13.30 -10.16
N LEU A 550 -11.71 13.05 -10.71
CA LEU A 550 -12.65 14.08 -11.08
C LEU A 550 -13.10 14.89 -9.87
N GLN A 551 -13.50 14.23 -8.79
CA GLN A 551 -13.93 14.90 -7.56
C GLN A 551 -12.80 15.75 -6.95
N ASN A 552 -11.54 15.31 -7.06
CA ASN A 552 -10.38 16.11 -6.65
C ASN A 552 -10.24 17.39 -7.48
N VAL A 553 -10.42 17.30 -8.79
CA VAL A 553 -10.40 18.46 -9.69
C VAL A 553 -11.53 19.45 -9.34
N LEU A 554 -12.75 18.95 -9.10
CA LEU A 554 -13.88 19.77 -8.71
C LEU A 554 -13.64 20.51 -7.39
N ALA A 555 -13.05 19.84 -6.42
CA ALA A 555 -12.70 20.43 -5.14
C ALA A 555 -11.61 21.51 -5.28
N ALA A 556 -10.56 21.24 -6.06
CA ALA A 556 -9.49 22.20 -6.33
C ALA A 556 -10.01 23.47 -7.05
N ALA A 557 -11.02 23.31 -7.90
CA ALA A 557 -11.66 24.41 -8.62
C ALA A 557 -12.83 25.05 -7.85
N ASN A 558 -13.11 24.67 -6.59
CA ASN A 558 -14.25 25.09 -5.79
C ASN A 558 -15.62 24.82 -6.45
N GLN A 559 -15.75 23.70 -7.17
CA GLN A 559 -16.96 23.26 -7.85
C GLN A 559 -17.67 22.09 -7.14
N GLN A 560 -17.15 21.60 -6.02
CA GLN A 560 -17.67 20.45 -5.27
C GLN A 560 -19.08 20.63 -4.68
N GLY A 561 -19.59 21.86 -4.65
CA GLY A 561 -20.97 22.17 -4.23
C GLY A 561 -22.01 21.97 -5.32
N LYS A 562 -21.57 21.72 -6.57
CA LYS A 562 -22.48 21.47 -7.68
C LYS A 562 -22.85 19.99 -7.74
N PRO A 563 -24.11 19.65 -8.07
CA PRO A 563 -24.50 18.27 -8.30
C PRO A 563 -23.60 17.61 -9.35
N LEU A 564 -23.18 16.38 -9.09
CA LEU A 564 -22.45 15.54 -10.04
C LEU A 564 -23.43 14.56 -10.66
N ILE A 565 -23.50 14.49 -11.98
CA ILE A 565 -24.31 13.51 -12.70
C ILE A 565 -23.46 12.66 -13.61
N SER A 566 -23.76 11.37 -13.67
CA SER A 566 -23.27 10.46 -14.70
C SER A 566 -24.30 10.43 -15.82
N SER A 567 -24.09 11.27 -16.85
CA SER A 567 -25.07 11.39 -17.96
C SER A 567 -25.03 10.21 -18.93
N GLU A 568 -23.99 9.40 -18.87
CA GLU A 568 -23.92 8.03 -19.37
C GLU A 568 -23.13 7.16 -18.41
N GLY A 569 -23.59 5.92 -18.22
CA GLY A 569 -22.90 4.97 -17.36
C GLY A 569 -23.30 3.53 -17.68
N GLY A 570 -22.50 2.60 -17.15
CA GLY A 570 -22.69 1.18 -17.36
C GLY A 570 -21.37 0.47 -17.63
N PHE A 571 -21.42 -0.63 -18.41
CA PHE A 571 -20.21 -1.36 -18.84
C PHE A 571 -19.55 -0.61 -19.99
N GLY A 572 -18.34 -0.12 -19.80
CA GLY A 572 -17.53 0.36 -20.92
C GLY A 572 -17.04 -0.81 -21.78
N ALA A 573 -16.79 -0.51 -23.05
CA ALA A 573 -16.46 -1.44 -24.12
C ALA A 573 -17.64 -2.33 -24.61
N LYS A 574 -17.61 -2.67 -25.88
CA LYS A 574 -18.64 -3.46 -26.60
C LYS A 574 -18.66 -4.93 -26.14
N VAL A 575 -18.83 -5.18 -24.87
CA VAL A 575 -18.86 -6.51 -24.27
C VAL A 575 -20.20 -6.75 -23.61
N THR A 576 -20.92 -7.75 -24.06
CA THR A 576 -22.13 -8.22 -23.37
C THR A 576 -21.71 -9.16 -22.25
N ILE A 577 -22.15 -8.90 -21.03
CA ILE A 577 -22.08 -9.88 -19.95
C ILE A 577 -23.11 -10.94 -20.26
N THR A 578 -22.65 -12.15 -20.60
CA THR A 578 -23.52 -13.25 -21.03
C THR A 578 -24.13 -14.03 -19.87
N ASP A 579 -23.50 -13.96 -18.69
CA ASP A 579 -24.02 -14.60 -17.48
C ASP A 579 -25.02 -13.64 -16.79
N PRO A 580 -26.32 -14.02 -16.69
CA PRO A 580 -27.34 -13.16 -16.14
C PRO A 580 -27.14 -12.83 -14.64
N ASP A 581 -26.51 -13.72 -13.89
CA ASP A 581 -26.20 -13.47 -12.48
C ASP A 581 -25.05 -12.48 -12.30
N GLN A 582 -24.06 -12.54 -13.19
CA GLN A 582 -22.98 -11.53 -13.23
C GLN A 582 -23.51 -10.17 -13.67
N GLU A 583 -24.39 -10.14 -14.68
CA GLU A 583 -25.03 -8.90 -15.14
C GLU A 583 -25.83 -8.24 -14.00
N ALA A 584 -26.72 -9.01 -13.33
CA ALA A 584 -27.48 -8.53 -12.19
C ALA A 584 -26.57 -8.02 -11.07
N ALA A 585 -25.55 -8.78 -10.71
CA ALA A 585 -24.59 -8.39 -9.67
C ALA A 585 -23.87 -7.09 -10.02
N TRP A 586 -23.47 -6.93 -11.26
CA TRP A 586 -22.74 -5.77 -11.73
C TRP A 586 -23.60 -4.50 -11.70
N ILE A 587 -24.80 -4.57 -12.25
CA ILE A 587 -25.75 -3.45 -12.30
C ILE A 587 -26.11 -2.99 -10.89
N ALA A 588 -26.50 -3.92 -10.02
CA ALA A 588 -26.91 -3.56 -8.67
C ALA A 588 -25.77 -2.89 -7.88
N ARG A 589 -24.55 -3.43 -7.93
CA ARG A 589 -23.40 -2.82 -7.29
C ARG A 589 -23.06 -1.45 -7.88
N PHE A 590 -23.14 -1.31 -9.22
CA PHE A 590 -22.87 -0.05 -9.90
C PHE A 590 -23.80 1.05 -9.40
N GLU A 591 -25.11 0.86 -9.42
CA GLU A 591 -26.08 1.89 -8.99
C GLU A 591 -25.93 2.22 -7.49
N ILE A 592 -25.72 1.23 -6.64
CA ILE A 592 -25.45 1.43 -5.21
C ILE A 592 -24.20 2.27 -5.00
N LEU A 593 -23.12 1.99 -5.74
CA LEU A 593 -21.84 2.68 -5.61
C LEU A 593 -21.92 4.11 -6.18
N MET A 594 -22.58 4.32 -7.34
CA MET A 594 -22.76 5.64 -7.92
C MET A 594 -23.52 6.56 -6.94
N GLN A 595 -24.56 6.05 -6.30
CA GLN A 595 -25.29 6.78 -5.28
C GLN A 595 -24.40 7.11 -4.07
N SER A 596 -23.62 6.12 -3.62
CA SER A 596 -22.74 6.26 -2.45
C SER A 596 -21.64 7.30 -2.63
N ILE A 597 -21.09 7.46 -3.83
CA ILE A 597 -20.05 8.47 -4.13
C ILE A 597 -20.62 9.87 -4.40
N GLY A 598 -21.94 10.05 -4.23
CA GLY A 598 -22.60 11.36 -4.33
C GLY A 598 -22.99 11.77 -5.75
N VAL A 599 -23.11 10.82 -6.68
CA VAL A 599 -23.75 11.06 -7.97
C VAL A 599 -25.23 11.35 -7.71
N ALA A 600 -25.69 12.47 -8.21
CA ALA A 600 -27.08 12.91 -8.02
C ALA A 600 -28.07 12.28 -9.01
N ARG A 601 -27.55 11.88 -10.18
CA ARG A 601 -28.29 11.16 -11.21
C ARG A 601 -27.36 10.23 -11.97
N SER A 602 -27.79 8.98 -12.18
CA SER A 602 -27.09 7.93 -12.92
C SER A 602 -27.92 7.55 -14.13
N TYR A 603 -27.44 7.87 -15.34
CA TYR A 603 -28.14 7.54 -16.57
C TYR A 603 -27.52 6.30 -17.19
N TRP A 604 -28.28 5.19 -17.17
CA TRP A 604 -27.81 3.94 -17.78
C TRP A 604 -27.90 4.01 -19.30
N TYR A 605 -26.84 3.59 -19.97
CA TYR A 605 -26.74 3.53 -21.44
C TYR A 605 -26.78 2.08 -21.92
N ALA A 606 -27.95 1.53 -22.42
CA ALA A 606 -29.20 2.20 -22.63
C ALA A 606 -30.39 1.22 -22.38
N TRP A 607 -31.64 1.70 -22.56
CA TRP A 607 -32.81 0.83 -22.56
C TRP A 607 -32.77 -0.15 -23.73
N ASP A 608 -32.48 0.33 -24.94
CA ASP A 608 -32.60 -0.33 -26.23
C ASP A 608 -31.40 -0.12 -27.16
N GLY A 609 -30.28 0.24 -26.64
CA GLY A 609 -29.09 0.59 -27.43
C GLY A 609 -28.14 -0.57 -27.71
N ALA A 610 -26.98 -0.25 -28.28
CA ALA A 610 -26.06 -1.22 -28.86
C ALA A 610 -25.09 -1.90 -27.88
N THR A 611 -24.91 -1.38 -26.65
CA THR A 611 -23.82 -1.85 -25.79
C THR A 611 -24.25 -2.72 -24.63
N THR A 612 -25.27 -2.31 -23.87
CA THR A 612 -25.79 -3.05 -22.70
C THR A 612 -27.29 -2.84 -22.54
N PRO A 613 -28.09 -3.26 -23.55
CA PRO A 613 -29.52 -2.94 -23.55
C PRO A 613 -30.26 -3.73 -22.48
N PHE A 614 -31.21 -3.03 -21.83
CA PHE A 614 -32.16 -3.66 -20.92
C PHE A 614 -33.34 -4.31 -21.62
N TRP A 615 -33.50 -4.04 -22.92
CA TRP A 615 -34.60 -4.54 -23.71
C TRP A 615 -34.19 -4.91 -25.13
N PHE A 616 -34.72 -6.01 -25.64
CA PHE A 616 -34.64 -6.42 -27.04
C PHE A 616 -36.02 -6.73 -27.59
N GLU A 617 -36.27 -6.40 -28.86
CA GLU A 617 -37.53 -6.68 -29.56
C GLU A 617 -37.86 -8.19 -29.52
N SER A 618 -36.86 -9.05 -29.61
CA SER A 618 -37.06 -10.51 -29.66
C SER A 618 -37.33 -11.15 -28.33
N THR A 619 -36.87 -10.59 -27.22
CA THR A 619 -36.89 -11.21 -25.88
C THR A 619 -37.52 -10.36 -24.79
N GLY A 620 -37.83 -9.10 -25.08
CA GLY A 620 -38.36 -8.16 -24.10
C GLY A 620 -37.31 -7.66 -23.10
N THR A 621 -37.76 -7.31 -21.88
CA THR A 621 -36.91 -6.82 -20.80
C THR A 621 -35.96 -7.93 -20.34
N GLN A 622 -34.67 -7.60 -20.27
CA GLN A 622 -33.59 -8.48 -19.85
C GLN A 622 -33.41 -8.48 -18.35
N VAL A 623 -32.53 -9.36 -17.84
CA VAL A 623 -32.16 -9.43 -16.43
C VAL A 623 -31.60 -8.07 -15.94
N GLY A 624 -30.83 -7.38 -16.74
CA GLY A 624 -30.32 -6.04 -16.43
C GLY A 624 -31.44 -5.06 -16.12
N GLY A 625 -32.48 -5.00 -16.97
CA GLY A 625 -33.64 -4.12 -16.76
C GLY A 625 -34.45 -4.49 -15.50
N THR A 626 -34.67 -5.79 -15.24
CA THR A 626 -35.36 -6.23 -14.01
C THR A 626 -34.54 -5.92 -12.76
N THR A 627 -33.23 -6.09 -12.79
CA THR A 627 -32.33 -5.73 -11.68
C THR A 627 -32.32 -4.22 -11.43
N TYR A 628 -32.25 -3.41 -12.49
CA TYR A 628 -32.31 -1.95 -12.37
C TYR A 628 -33.63 -1.51 -11.73
N ASN A 629 -34.76 -2.13 -12.10
CA ASN A 629 -36.07 -1.88 -11.44
C ASN A 629 -36.02 -2.24 -9.95
N GLU A 630 -35.43 -3.37 -9.58
CA GLU A 630 -35.29 -3.76 -8.16
C GLU A 630 -34.43 -2.75 -7.40
N MET A 631 -33.39 -2.16 -8.02
CA MET A 631 -32.62 -1.10 -7.40
C MET A 631 -33.47 0.15 -7.12
N THR A 632 -34.45 0.47 -7.95
CA THR A 632 -35.36 1.58 -7.64
C THR A 632 -36.20 1.29 -6.39
N GLU A 633 -36.67 0.05 -6.21
CA GLU A 633 -37.40 -0.37 -5.00
C GLU A 633 -36.53 -0.31 -3.73
N TRP A 634 -35.26 -0.68 -3.84
CA TRP A 634 -34.33 -0.63 -2.71
C TRP A 634 -33.97 0.78 -2.29
N LEU A 635 -33.73 1.67 -3.25
CA LEU A 635 -33.04 2.92 -3.01
C LEU A 635 -33.97 4.16 -3.03
N VAL A 636 -35.03 4.18 -3.83
CA VAL A 636 -35.93 5.35 -3.89
C VAL A 636 -36.61 5.56 -2.54
N GLU A 637 -36.71 6.84 -2.12
CA GLU A 637 -37.18 7.26 -0.79
C GLU A 637 -36.32 6.76 0.40
N ALA A 638 -35.22 6.04 0.13
CA ALA A 638 -34.24 5.74 1.15
C ALA A 638 -33.25 6.91 1.30
N THR A 639 -32.71 7.04 2.48
CA THR A 639 -31.65 7.99 2.81
C THR A 639 -30.37 7.20 3.06
N LEU A 640 -29.30 7.54 2.38
CA LEU A 640 -27.98 6.95 2.69
C LEU A 640 -27.58 7.35 4.12
N SER A 641 -27.48 6.39 5.00
CA SER A 641 -27.08 6.60 6.40
C SER A 641 -25.59 6.35 6.65
N SER A 642 -24.96 5.50 5.83
CA SER A 642 -23.52 5.31 5.78
C SER A 642 -23.08 4.96 4.36
N PRO A 643 -21.98 5.56 3.86
CA PRO A 643 -21.48 5.28 2.51
C PRO A 643 -21.00 3.84 2.39
N CYS A 644 -20.83 3.38 1.17
CA CYS A 644 -20.26 2.07 0.90
C CYS A 644 -18.81 1.99 1.35
N VAL A 645 -18.50 1.03 2.18
CA VAL A 645 -17.15 0.75 2.67
C VAL A 645 -16.84 -0.74 2.53
N ALA A 646 -15.58 -1.01 2.23
CA ALA A 646 -15.08 -2.38 2.14
C ALA A 646 -14.35 -2.78 3.43
N ALA A 647 -14.69 -3.93 3.99
CA ALA A 647 -13.92 -4.62 5.02
C ALA A 647 -13.33 -5.90 4.41
N GLY A 648 -12.11 -5.82 3.90
CA GLY A 648 -11.54 -6.84 3.03
C GLY A 648 -12.28 -6.91 1.69
N THR A 649 -12.90 -8.04 1.38
CA THR A 649 -13.69 -8.24 0.16
C THR A 649 -15.18 -7.98 0.33
N VAL A 650 -15.62 -7.75 1.58
CA VAL A 650 -17.03 -7.53 1.92
C VAL A 650 -17.33 -6.02 1.90
N TRP A 651 -18.27 -5.64 1.08
CA TRP A 651 -18.78 -4.27 0.96
C TRP A 651 -20.11 -4.11 1.69
N GLN A 652 -20.32 -2.94 2.31
CA GLN A 652 -21.54 -2.61 3.04
C GLN A 652 -21.90 -1.14 2.85
N CYS A 653 -23.18 -0.86 2.61
CA CYS A 653 -23.77 0.48 2.49
C CYS A 653 -25.02 0.56 3.34
N GLY A 654 -25.15 1.57 4.20
CA GLY A 654 -26.30 1.69 5.11
C GLY A 654 -27.37 2.63 4.58
N TYR A 655 -28.63 2.26 4.76
CA TYR A 655 -29.80 3.03 4.36
C TYR A 655 -30.83 3.13 5.49
N THR A 656 -31.63 4.20 5.46
CA THR A 656 -32.75 4.40 6.37
C THR A 656 -33.95 4.95 5.59
N ARG A 657 -35.16 4.73 6.11
CA ARG A 657 -36.39 5.38 5.68
C ARG A 657 -37.18 5.88 6.90
N PRO A 658 -38.17 6.79 6.74
CA PRO A 658 -39.07 7.16 7.84
C PRO A 658 -39.70 5.94 8.53
N GLY A 659 -40.11 6.09 9.78
CA GLY A 659 -40.70 4.99 10.54
C GLY A 659 -39.72 4.05 11.22
N GLY A 660 -38.42 4.36 11.22
CA GLY A 660 -37.37 3.56 11.90
C GLY A 660 -36.83 2.40 11.05
N TYR A 661 -37.16 2.37 9.78
CA TYR A 661 -36.56 1.41 8.84
C TYR A 661 -35.06 1.61 8.71
N LYS A 662 -34.32 0.51 8.74
CA LYS A 662 -32.88 0.44 8.50
C LYS A 662 -32.57 -0.72 7.57
N ALA A 663 -31.66 -0.49 6.66
CA ALA A 663 -31.17 -1.51 5.76
C ALA A 663 -29.66 -1.40 5.54
N ILE A 664 -29.03 -2.53 5.18
CA ILE A 664 -27.63 -2.61 4.76
C ILE A 664 -27.60 -3.41 3.46
N ALA A 665 -27.16 -2.79 2.38
CA ALA A 665 -26.77 -3.52 1.18
C ALA A 665 -25.38 -4.12 1.42
N VAL A 666 -25.24 -5.44 1.21
CA VAL A 666 -23.99 -6.18 1.49
C VAL A 666 -23.70 -7.18 0.39
N TRP A 667 -22.41 -7.28 0.01
CA TRP A 667 -21.88 -8.27 -0.95
C TRP A 667 -20.42 -8.59 -0.68
N ASP A 668 -19.94 -9.71 -1.26
CA ASP A 668 -18.55 -10.17 -1.15
C ASP A 668 -17.91 -10.33 -2.53
N THR A 669 -16.94 -9.48 -2.85
CA THR A 669 -16.23 -9.46 -4.14
C THR A 669 -15.27 -10.64 -4.35
N SER A 670 -15.01 -11.45 -3.33
CA SER A 670 -14.26 -12.70 -3.47
C SER A 670 -15.10 -13.85 -4.04
N GLN A 671 -16.42 -13.66 -4.10
CA GLN A 671 -17.36 -14.65 -4.62
C GLN A 671 -17.58 -14.45 -6.12
N SER A 672 -18.11 -15.46 -6.78
CA SER A 672 -18.37 -15.45 -8.22
C SER A 672 -19.68 -16.16 -8.54
N CYS A 673 -20.25 -15.82 -9.69
CA CYS A 673 -21.34 -16.59 -10.30
C CYS A 673 -20.90 -17.07 -11.68
N ASN A 674 -21.30 -18.27 -12.06
CA ASN A 674 -21.13 -18.82 -13.39
C ASN A 674 -22.31 -19.74 -13.71
N GLU A 675 -23.14 -19.34 -14.69
CA GLU A 675 -24.30 -20.09 -15.17
C GLU A 675 -25.22 -20.59 -14.03
N GLY A 676 -25.58 -19.71 -13.09
CA GLY A 676 -26.43 -20.03 -11.95
C GLY A 676 -25.69 -20.66 -10.76
N ASN A 677 -24.41 -20.99 -10.88
CA ASN A 677 -23.60 -21.51 -9.78
C ASN A 677 -22.88 -20.36 -9.07
N CYS A 678 -23.54 -19.73 -8.12
CA CYS A 678 -22.98 -18.66 -7.32
C CYS A 678 -22.34 -19.18 -6.04
N THR A 679 -21.08 -18.80 -5.80
CA THR A 679 -20.42 -19.05 -4.52
C THR A 679 -20.85 -18.02 -3.49
N THR A 680 -20.81 -18.40 -2.20
CA THR A 680 -21.17 -17.51 -1.10
C THR A 680 -20.21 -17.65 0.07
N SER A 681 -20.12 -16.61 0.88
CA SER A 681 -19.44 -16.60 2.17
C SER A 681 -20.42 -16.29 3.30
N SER A 682 -20.07 -16.70 4.52
CA SER A 682 -20.90 -16.46 5.68
C SER A 682 -20.65 -15.08 6.26
N PHE A 683 -21.69 -14.26 6.35
CA PHE A 683 -21.66 -12.92 6.93
C PHE A 683 -22.43 -12.90 8.25
N ALA A 684 -21.84 -12.31 9.30
CA ALA A 684 -22.51 -12.17 10.59
C ALA A 684 -23.70 -11.21 10.48
N MET A 685 -24.89 -11.67 10.85
CA MET A 685 -26.08 -10.84 10.82
C MET A 685 -25.98 -9.72 11.85
N PRO A 686 -26.03 -8.44 11.48
CA PRO A 686 -25.93 -7.36 12.45
C PRO A 686 -27.14 -7.35 13.39
N ALA A 687 -26.94 -6.93 14.64
CA ALA A 687 -28.02 -6.88 15.62
C ALA A 687 -29.13 -5.91 15.18
N GLY A 688 -30.37 -6.36 15.22
CA GLY A 688 -31.53 -5.56 14.84
C GLY A 688 -31.89 -5.63 13.37
N TYR A 689 -31.31 -6.57 12.62
CA TYR A 689 -31.71 -6.91 11.25
C TYR A 689 -32.25 -8.33 11.24
N ASP A 690 -33.45 -8.53 10.75
CA ASP A 690 -34.18 -9.79 10.82
C ASP A 690 -34.50 -10.39 9.46
N TYR A 691 -34.33 -9.64 8.37
CA TYR A 691 -34.70 -10.05 7.03
C TYR A 691 -33.56 -9.84 6.04
N SER A 692 -33.59 -10.62 4.97
CA SER A 692 -32.79 -10.40 3.77
C SER A 692 -33.71 -10.32 2.55
N LEU A 693 -33.42 -9.40 1.65
CA LEU A 693 -34.07 -9.21 0.38
C LEU A 693 -33.03 -9.40 -0.73
N ASP A 694 -33.35 -10.19 -1.75
CA ASP A 694 -32.46 -10.43 -2.88
C ASP A 694 -32.86 -9.62 -4.11
N LEU A 695 -32.06 -9.68 -5.18
CA LEU A 695 -32.27 -8.95 -6.43
C LEU A 695 -33.50 -9.42 -7.26
N THR A 696 -34.21 -10.43 -6.79
CA THR A 696 -35.49 -10.90 -7.38
C THR A 696 -36.69 -10.43 -6.59
N GLY A 697 -36.49 -9.59 -5.58
CA GLY A 697 -37.54 -9.09 -4.69
C GLY A 697 -38.00 -10.12 -3.65
N VAL A 698 -37.26 -11.24 -3.50
CA VAL A 698 -37.63 -12.28 -2.50
C VAL A 698 -37.10 -11.91 -1.13
N LYS A 699 -38.04 -11.64 -0.22
CA LYS A 699 -37.76 -11.35 1.19
C LYS A 699 -37.84 -12.59 2.03
N ALA A 700 -36.77 -12.88 2.77
CA ALA A 700 -36.67 -14.03 3.67
C ALA A 700 -36.36 -13.58 5.09
N LYS A 701 -37.03 -14.19 6.07
CA LYS A 701 -36.69 -14.00 7.50
C LYS A 701 -35.44 -14.81 7.83
N THR A 702 -34.43 -14.15 8.37
CA THR A 702 -33.17 -14.79 8.78
C THR A 702 -33.35 -15.45 10.14
N THR A 703 -33.10 -16.76 10.23
CA THR A 703 -33.32 -17.56 11.47
C THR A 703 -32.02 -17.86 12.22
N GLY A 704 -30.88 -17.39 11.74
CA GLY A 704 -29.54 -17.64 12.32
C GLY A 704 -28.76 -16.37 12.65
N SER A 705 -27.57 -16.53 13.22
CA SER A 705 -26.62 -15.44 13.47
C SER A 705 -25.80 -15.04 12.24
N THR A 706 -25.99 -15.73 11.11
CA THR A 706 -25.29 -15.46 9.85
C THR A 706 -26.24 -15.57 8.66
N VAL A 707 -25.89 -14.87 7.59
CA VAL A 707 -26.52 -14.94 6.28
C VAL A 707 -25.45 -15.24 5.22
N GLN A 708 -25.85 -15.86 4.11
CA GLN A 708 -24.95 -16.12 2.98
C GLN A 708 -24.95 -14.90 2.07
N ILE A 709 -23.75 -14.38 1.79
CA ILE A 709 -23.54 -13.27 0.87
C ILE A 709 -22.68 -13.74 -0.30
N GLY A 710 -23.01 -13.27 -1.49
CA GLY A 710 -22.30 -13.58 -2.71
C GLY A 710 -21.82 -12.30 -3.41
N ILE A 711 -21.52 -12.44 -4.70
CA ILE A 711 -21.19 -11.30 -5.57
C ILE A 711 -22.44 -10.43 -5.88
N LYS A 712 -23.63 -11.03 -5.84
CA LYS A 712 -24.91 -10.30 -5.91
C LYS A 712 -25.19 -9.65 -4.56
N PRO A 713 -25.43 -8.33 -4.51
CA PRO A 713 -25.86 -7.71 -3.28
C PRO A 713 -27.16 -8.31 -2.73
N ILE A 714 -27.26 -8.37 -1.41
CA ILE A 714 -28.52 -8.56 -0.71
C ILE A 714 -28.76 -7.34 0.19
N LEU A 715 -30.03 -7.04 0.45
CA LEU A 715 -30.42 -5.99 1.39
C LEU A 715 -30.82 -6.63 2.71
N LEU A 716 -30.08 -6.36 3.77
CA LEU A 716 -30.47 -6.76 5.13
C LEU A 716 -31.36 -5.69 5.73
N GLU A 717 -32.52 -6.07 6.31
CA GLU A 717 -33.51 -5.15 6.79
C GLU A 717 -33.96 -5.47 8.22
N ASN A 718 -34.39 -4.43 8.94
CA ASN A 718 -34.88 -4.57 10.31
C ASN A 718 -36.39 -4.85 10.41
N GLN A 719 -37.13 -4.70 9.33
CA GLN A 719 -38.59 -4.88 9.30
C GLN A 719 -39.12 -5.24 7.93
#